data_c0a5848c4875d66a28839b310f31932e
#
_entry.id   c0a5848c4875d66a28839b310f31932e
#
_cell.length_a   1.000
_cell.length_b   1.000
_cell.length_c   1.000
_cell.angle_alpha   90.00
_cell.angle_beta   90.00
_cell.angle_gamma   90.00
#
_symmetry.space_group_name_H-M   'P 1'
#
loop_
_entity.id
_entity.type
_entity.pdbx_description
1 polymer ?
#
loop_
_entity_poly.entity_id
_entity_poly.type
_entity_poly.pdbx_seq_one_letter_code
_entity_poly.pdbx_strand_id
1 'polypeptide(L)'
;MKILLVILLFNVHAWTQDYTWPTNLGKHLSSNFGEVRTTGYHQGLDIKTKGSTGHPVFAVSNGYISRIVSNFSGFGRALYLTLDDGQTAVYGHLSKFTPRLEDRLIEQQEKNQTYITNIFLSPGEFKFEKGDIIAYSGNTGFSFGPHLHFEIRNKKGRTLNPLTNGLSQADRLAPFIDEISFTPLNDESWVNGNQLPQNFPVFRDKKGEYHFPDTINISGTLGLSIKAYDKRQGANNIYQTHRIEIYIDKKIYHSLQFDQLDYNWQSTANFINDYRNSRLNLGNFIKLYRNQSDPKVPIHNEVTNGIIDLSQGYHDIKILVMDTQGNTRVLNGTVFVMEPFDITIEQLGETEKLISFLVQPKSITIPIQTINGFSFTPYGYADEELEIVSSERVESGRVITVLKKQVSKKALQFIAQNNLGTRSKPIHWIDKRFTGDHLSMNVNMDISHTEAGLYIQFQPEQVLDVELSLRLKGKYKYTTIPLNQIQPSVYLSQPISPMQFQNINQIESILNGPVERQIQFNFPYTVAEPGSSITVISKDTYCSMRTKKTSITSPTVMWIEAVHKHAPVDHGNLISRVYQLQPFERPLLKSMNIAIRYPAKLDDNQKLHLYYYDQKEGWTFIPSLKNKDRRVISGSVEHLDAIAILEDKIQPDIISMHPGNNGKYPSLELNQFRIRIDDKLSGFKADESSFELSLDNQPLIYAYQPKLKVISYDLRRPLSIGNHYMQLTIRDQAGNQTTNNIEFKVY
;
A
#
# COMPACT_ATOMS: atom_id res chain seq x y z
N MET A 1 -64.05 9.50 -19.88
CA MET A 1 -63.54 10.23 -18.70
C MET A 1 -62.08 10.04 -18.70
N LYS A 2 -61.29 11.02 -19.21
CA LYS A 2 -59.81 10.99 -19.27
C LYS A 2 -59.29 11.56 -17.97
N ILE A 3 -58.62 10.73 -17.19
CA ILE A 3 -57.92 11.15 -15.97
C ILE A 3 -56.59 11.75 -16.42
N LEU A 4 -56.45 13.06 -16.22
CA LEU A 4 -55.20 13.80 -16.44
C LEU A 4 -54.33 13.60 -15.23
N LEU A 5 -53.25 12.81 -15.37
CA LEU A 5 -52.22 12.63 -14.32
C LEU A 5 -51.27 13.85 -14.37
N VAL A 6 -51.45 14.79 -13.46
CA VAL A 6 -50.54 15.91 -13.26
C VAL A 6 -49.35 15.41 -12.46
N ILE A 7 -48.20 15.16 -13.12
CA ILE A 7 -46.92 14.91 -12.47
C ILE A 7 -46.36 16.25 -11.99
N LEU A 8 -46.49 16.54 -10.69
CA LEU A 8 -45.79 17.62 -10.02
C LEU A 8 -44.32 17.25 -9.92
N LEU A 9 -43.50 17.75 -10.86
CA LEU A 9 -42.06 17.77 -10.73
C LEU A 9 -41.68 18.76 -9.60
N PHE A 10 -41.46 18.23 -8.40
CA PHE A 10 -40.74 18.96 -7.36
C PHE A 10 -39.30 19.14 -7.84
N ASN A 11 -38.98 20.30 -8.38
CA ASN A 11 -37.62 20.76 -8.52
C ASN A 11 -37.06 20.93 -7.08
N VAL A 12 -36.45 19.88 -6.53
CA VAL A 12 -35.57 20.04 -5.40
C VAL A 12 -34.36 20.80 -5.93
N HIS A 13 -34.39 22.14 -5.81
CA HIS A 13 -33.19 22.94 -5.91
C HIS A 13 -32.30 22.50 -4.75
N ALA A 14 -31.42 21.56 -4.99
CA ALA A 14 -30.26 21.38 -4.15
C ALA A 14 -29.52 22.74 -4.22
N TRP A 15 -29.52 23.47 -3.12
CA TRP A 15 -28.72 24.68 -2.96
C TRP A 15 -27.29 24.20 -3.10
N THR A 16 -26.69 24.38 -4.27
CA THR A 16 -25.28 24.15 -4.47
C THR A 16 -24.57 25.19 -3.61
N GLN A 17 -23.95 24.73 -2.54
CA GLN A 17 -23.12 25.57 -1.66
C GLN A 17 -22.01 26.18 -2.52
N ASP A 18 -22.00 27.50 -2.65
CA ASP A 18 -20.98 28.22 -3.39
C ASP A 18 -19.93 28.73 -2.40
N TYR A 19 -18.91 27.89 -2.12
CA TYR A 19 -17.76 28.29 -1.32
C TYR A 19 -16.74 29.05 -2.16
N THR A 20 -16.16 30.12 -1.59
CA THR A 20 -15.00 30.76 -2.21
C THR A 20 -13.76 29.89 -2.07
N TRP A 21 -12.83 30.01 -3.02
CA TRP A 21 -11.57 29.29 -2.93
C TRP A 21 -10.73 29.83 -1.76
N PRO A 22 -10.14 28.94 -0.90
CA PRO A 22 -9.50 29.39 0.34
C PRO A 22 -8.16 30.13 0.15
N THR A 23 -7.67 30.25 -1.10
CA THR A 23 -6.45 31.02 -1.45
C THR A 23 -6.66 31.81 -2.73
N ASN A 24 -5.85 32.85 -2.97
CA ASN A 24 -5.82 33.62 -4.21
C ASN A 24 -4.65 33.27 -5.14
N LEU A 25 -3.98 32.13 -4.91
CA LEU A 25 -2.76 31.70 -5.63
C LEU A 25 -3.02 30.83 -6.87
N GLY A 26 -4.27 30.66 -7.24
CA GLY A 26 -4.73 29.72 -8.25
C GLY A 26 -5.26 28.44 -7.61
N LYS A 27 -5.90 27.62 -8.44
CA LYS A 27 -6.61 26.40 -7.99
C LYS A 27 -5.78 25.13 -8.24
N HIS A 28 -4.45 25.19 -7.99
CA HIS A 28 -3.56 24.05 -8.21
C HIS A 28 -3.43 23.20 -6.96
N LEU A 29 -3.54 21.88 -7.11
CA LEU A 29 -3.41 20.91 -6.03
C LEU A 29 -2.06 20.20 -6.08
N SER A 30 -1.59 19.72 -4.95
CA SER A 30 -0.54 18.70 -4.85
C SER A 30 -1.12 17.32 -4.55
N SER A 31 -2.30 17.24 -3.92
CA SER A 31 -3.02 16.02 -3.59
C SER A 31 -4.52 16.32 -3.55
N ASN A 32 -5.34 15.30 -3.91
CA ASN A 32 -6.80 15.44 -3.88
C ASN A 32 -7.45 14.52 -2.81
N PHE A 33 -8.77 14.67 -2.67
CA PHE A 33 -9.59 13.88 -1.77
C PHE A 33 -9.67 12.41 -2.22
N GLY A 34 -9.58 11.49 -1.25
CA GLY A 34 -9.73 10.06 -1.49
C GLY A 34 -8.45 9.32 -1.89
N GLU A 35 -7.30 10.02 -2.03
CA GLU A 35 -6.04 9.33 -2.28
C GLU A 35 -5.79 8.21 -1.26
N VAL A 36 -5.64 6.99 -1.75
CA VAL A 36 -5.32 5.83 -0.92
C VAL A 36 -3.82 5.82 -0.62
N ARG A 37 -3.47 5.89 0.66
CA ARG A 37 -2.10 5.91 1.17
C ARG A 37 -1.90 4.72 2.11
N THR A 38 -0.67 4.33 2.37
CA THR A 38 -0.35 3.27 3.34
C THR A 38 -0.87 3.56 4.76
N THR A 39 -0.99 4.82 5.12
CA THR A 39 -1.48 5.28 6.42
C THR A 39 -2.99 5.55 6.46
N GLY A 40 -3.71 5.39 5.34
CA GLY A 40 -5.13 5.66 5.25
C GLY A 40 -5.54 6.44 4.00
N TYR A 41 -6.61 7.21 4.10
CA TYR A 41 -7.10 8.07 3.02
C TYR A 41 -6.68 9.52 3.24
N HIS A 42 -6.36 10.22 2.16
CA HIS A 42 -6.29 11.67 2.20
C HIS A 42 -7.71 12.27 2.23
N GLN A 43 -8.03 12.96 3.31
CA GLN A 43 -9.41 13.40 3.59
C GLN A 43 -9.66 14.88 3.26
N GLY A 44 -8.82 15.49 2.44
CA GLY A 44 -8.92 16.89 2.05
C GLY A 44 -8.33 17.18 0.68
N LEU A 45 -8.04 18.43 0.45
CA LEU A 45 -7.27 18.93 -0.69
C LEU A 45 -5.97 19.54 -0.17
N ASP A 46 -4.85 19.22 -0.80
CA ASP A 46 -3.59 19.91 -0.55
C ASP A 46 -3.40 20.98 -1.66
N ILE A 47 -3.66 22.24 -1.31
CA ILE A 47 -3.65 23.38 -2.24
C ILE A 47 -2.26 23.98 -2.29
N LYS A 48 -1.66 24.06 -3.48
CA LYS A 48 -0.31 24.59 -3.69
C LYS A 48 -0.22 26.08 -3.34
N THR A 49 0.84 26.44 -2.62
CA THR A 49 1.15 27.82 -2.23
C THR A 49 2.44 28.33 -2.90
N LYS A 50 2.68 27.90 -4.16
CA LYS A 50 3.86 28.29 -4.97
C LYS A 50 5.21 27.99 -4.28
N GLY A 51 5.24 26.97 -3.39
CA GLY A 51 6.45 26.57 -2.67
C GLY A 51 6.88 27.52 -1.54
N SER A 52 6.02 28.44 -1.12
CA SER A 52 6.30 29.41 -0.05
C SER A 52 5.16 29.50 0.96
N THR A 53 5.48 30.01 2.14
CA THR A 53 4.56 30.23 3.25
C THR A 53 4.12 31.71 3.33
N GLY A 54 3.14 32.02 4.17
CA GLY A 54 2.74 33.40 4.47
C GLY A 54 1.70 33.98 3.52
N HIS A 55 1.11 33.17 2.62
CA HIS A 55 0.03 33.66 1.73
C HIS A 55 -1.30 33.70 2.46
N PRO A 56 -2.15 34.72 2.21
CA PRO A 56 -3.45 34.85 2.83
C PRO A 56 -4.32 33.61 2.61
N VAL A 57 -4.99 33.15 3.67
CA VAL A 57 -5.99 32.09 3.68
C VAL A 57 -7.34 32.70 4.07
N PHE A 58 -8.36 32.40 3.27
CA PHE A 58 -9.66 33.05 3.32
C PHE A 58 -10.75 32.14 3.89
N ALA A 59 -11.69 32.69 4.62
CA ALA A 59 -12.93 32.03 5.00
C ALA A 59 -13.72 31.66 3.74
N VAL A 60 -14.02 30.38 3.55
CA VAL A 60 -14.73 29.90 2.34
C VAL A 60 -16.21 30.29 2.33
N SER A 61 -16.78 30.61 3.49
CA SER A 61 -18.16 31.06 3.71
C SER A 61 -18.25 31.78 5.05
N ASN A 62 -19.41 32.39 5.33
CA ASN A 62 -19.69 32.99 6.62
C ASN A 62 -19.70 31.91 7.74
N GLY A 63 -19.25 32.27 8.92
CA GLY A 63 -19.21 31.38 10.06
C GLY A 63 -18.42 31.95 11.24
N TYR A 64 -18.04 31.06 12.17
CA TYR A 64 -17.21 31.42 13.31
C TYR A 64 -16.12 30.37 13.53
N ILE A 65 -14.96 30.79 14.03
CA ILE A 65 -13.90 29.85 14.42
C ILE A 65 -14.33 29.13 15.67
N SER A 66 -14.57 27.83 15.55
CA SER A 66 -14.99 26.96 16.64
C SER A 66 -13.83 26.26 17.36
N ARG A 67 -12.64 26.18 16.68
CA ARG A 67 -11.48 25.49 17.26
C ARG A 67 -10.18 26.02 16.66
N ILE A 68 -9.18 26.24 17.54
CA ILE A 68 -7.79 26.57 17.18
C ILE A 68 -6.89 25.42 17.65
N VAL A 69 -5.99 24.96 16.79
CA VAL A 69 -5.04 23.89 17.09
C VAL A 69 -3.62 24.34 16.78
N SER A 70 -2.68 23.97 17.66
CA SER A 70 -1.24 24.04 17.43
C SER A 70 -0.62 22.72 17.86
N ASN A 71 0.13 22.05 16.99
CA ASN A 71 0.76 20.76 17.24
C ASN A 71 2.03 20.59 16.41
N PHE A 72 2.94 19.71 16.81
CA PHE A 72 4.10 19.34 15.99
C PHE A 72 3.77 18.30 14.91
N SER A 73 2.69 17.55 15.09
CA SER A 73 2.23 16.49 14.16
C SER A 73 0.88 16.83 13.52
N GLY A 74 0.38 15.94 12.66
CA GLY A 74 -0.92 16.09 11.99
C GLY A 74 -0.99 17.39 11.20
N PHE A 75 -2.04 18.17 11.40
CA PHE A 75 -2.25 19.45 10.70
C PHE A 75 -1.34 20.60 11.19
N GLY A 76 -0.53 20.40 12.22
CA GLY A 76 0.27 21.48 12.79
C GLY A 76 -0.60 22.57 13.39
N ARG A 77 -0.48 23.77 12.83
CA ARG A 77 -1.40 24.89 13.18
C ARG A 77 -2.62 24.82 12.27
N ALA A 78 -3.80 24.75 12.88
CA ALA A 78 -5.05 24.58 12.16
C ALA A 78 -6.19 25.40 12.76
N LEU A 79 -7.11 25.83 11.87
CA LEU A 79 -8.38 26.47 12.21
C LEU A 79 -9.56 25.62 11.77
N TYR A 80 -10.60 25.59 12.59
CA TYR A 80 -11.89 25.00 12.27
C TYR A 80 -12.93 26.10 12.23
N LEU A 81 -13.46 26.39 11.06
CA LEU A 81 -14.51 27.38 10.82
C LEU A 81 -15.85 26.64 10.72
N THR A 82 -16.69 26.77 11.71
CA THR A 82 -18.07 26.28 11.64
C THR A 82 -18.89 27.27 10.80
N LEU A 83 -19.41 26.78 9.70
CA LEU A 83 -20.14 27.57 8.69
C LEU A 83 -21.61 27.72 9.08
N ASP A 84 -22.27 28.75 8.56
CA ASP A 84 -23.70 29.03 8.85
C ASP A 84 -24.65 27.93 8.39
N ASP A 85 -24.23 27.09 7.40
CA ASP A 85 -24.96 25.89 6.95
C ASP A 85 -24.79 24.69 7.89
N GLY A 86 -23.93 24.83 8.91
CA GLY A 86 -23.61 23.83 9.93
C GLY A 86 -22.55 22.82 9.51
N GLN A 87 -21.88 22.99 8.37
CA GLN A 87 -20.66 22.27 8.04
C GLN A 87 -19.45 22.91 8.73
N THR A 88 -18.30 22.25 8.65
CA THR A 88 -17.04 22.79 9.19
C THR A 88 -15.96 22.75 8.12
N ALA A 89 -15.38 23.91 7.83
CA ALA A 89 -14.17 24.01 7.02
C ALA A 89 -12.94 23.91 7.92
N VAL A 90 -11.98 23.04 7.55
CA VAL A 90 -10.72 22.85 8.29
C VAL A 90 -9.56 23.32 7.41
N TYR A 91 -8.70 24.13 8.00
CA TYR A 91 -7.52 24.73 7.36
C TYR A 91 -6.29 24.26 8.12
N GLY A 92 -5.42 23.48 7.49
CA GLY A 92 -4.22 22.89 8.10
C GLY A 92 -2.91 23.45 7.58
N HIS A 93 -1.82 23.10 8.24
CA HIS A 93 -0.43 23.47 7.94
C HIS A 93 -0.16 24.99 7.94
N LEU A 94 -0.96 25.76 8.67
CA LEU A 94 -0.89 27.22 8.71
C LEU A 94 0.41 27.70 9.37
N SER A 95 0.92 28.86 8.92
CA SER A 95 2.09 29.50 9.54
C SER A 95 1.69 30.46 10.67
N LYS A 96 0.62 31.22 10.47
CA LYS A 96 0.16 32.27 11.39
C LYS A 96 -1.34 32.47 11.24
N PHE A 97 -2.00 32.86 12.32
CA PHE A 97 -3.40 33.30 12.31
C PHE A 97 -3.50 34.81 12.20
N THR A 98 -4.71 35.35 12.03
CA THR A 98 -4.95 36.79 12.18
C THR A 98 -4.66 37.25 13.60
N PRO A 99 -4.31 38.52 13.84
CA PRO A 99 -3.81 39.00 15.16
C PRO A 99 -4.64 38.55 16.35
N ARG A 100 -5.95 38.75 16.32
CA ARG A 100 -6.83 38.36 17.44
C ARG A 100 -6.84 36.87 17.74
N LEU A 101 -6.80 36.03 16.70
CA LEU A 101 -6.72 34.57 16.86
C LEU A 101 -5.34 34.14 17.33
N GLU A 102 -4.28 34.82 16.84
CA GLU A 102 -2.91 34.60 17.25
C GLU A 102 -2.72 34.93 18.74
N ASP A 103 -3.20 36.09 19.18
CA ASP A 103 -3.15 36.50 20.59
C ASP A 103 -3.87 35.47 21.50
N ARG A 104 -5.03 34.98 21.08
CA ARG A 104 -5.78 33.96 21.82
C ARG A 104 -5.03 32.63 21.93
N LEU A 105 -4.32 32.23 20.88
CA LEU A 105 -3.44 31.05 20.92
C LEU A 105 -2.27 31.24 21.87
N ILE A 106 -1.58 32.38 21.73
CA ILE A 106 -0.40 32.74 22.54
C ILE A 106 -0.74 32.78 24.03
N GLU A 107 -1.83 33.44 24.40
CA GLU A 107 -2.34 33.47 25.79
C GLU A 107 -2.48 32.07 26.38
N GLN A 108 -3.05 31.13 25.61
CA GLN A 108 -3.24 29.76 26.08
C GLN A 108 -1.91 28.98 26.15
N GLN A 109 -1.01 29.20 25.20
CA GLN A 109 0.33 28.60 25.21
C GLN A 109 1.16 29.08 26.40
N GLU A 110 1.15 30.37 26.68
CA GLU A 110 1.83 30.96 27.85
C GLU A 110 1.24 30.45 29.17
N LYS A 111 -0.09 30.40 29.26
CA LYS A 111 -0.77 29.87 30.46
C LYS A 111 -0.38 28.42 30.75
N ASN A 112 -0.26 27.61 29.70
CA ASN A 112 0.03 26.18 29.83
C ASN A 112 1.54 25.85 29.70
N GLN A 113 2.39 26.82 29.36
CA GLN A 113 3.82 26.64 29.07
C GLN A 113 4.09 25.53 28.03
N THR A 114 3.27 25.47 26.96
CA THR A 114 3.34 24.44 25.90
C THR A 114 2.95 25.02 24.54
N TYR A 115 3.64 24.60 23.49
CA TYR A 115 3.26 24.89 22.10
C TYR A 115 2.03 24.09 21.67
N ILE A 116 1.90 22.85 22.20
CA ILE A 116 0.82 21.93 21.82
C ILE A 116 -0.47 22.36 22.51
N THR A 117 -1.40 22.90 21.71
CA THR A 117 -2.60 23.56 22.24
C THR A 117 -3.82 23.20 21.40
N ASN A 118 -4.97 23.07 22.06
CA ASN A 118 -6.26 22.77 21.45
C ASN A 118 -7.35 23.58 22.17
N ILE A 119 -7.84 24.64 21.52
CA ILE A 119 -8.79 25.59 22.08
C ILE A 119 -10.13 25.42 21.39
N PHE A 120 -11.17 25.15 22.15
CA PHE A 120 -12.56 25.21 21.70
C PHE A 120 -13.14 26.58 22.04
N LEU A 121 -13.80 27.20 21.04
CA LEU A 121 -14.35 28.55 21.15
C LEU A 121 -15.87 28.53 21.05
N SER A 122 -16.51 29.50 21.72
CA SER A 122 -17.96 29.63 21.72
C SER A 122 -18.49 30.23 20.41
N PRO A 123 -19.72 29.89 19.98
CA PRO A 123 -20.36 30.55 18.86
C PRO A 123 -20.40 32.07 19.04
N GLY A 124 -19.92 32.80 18.03
CA GLY A 124 -19.93 34.28 18.02
C GLY A 124 -18.70 34.97 18.61
N GLU A 125 -17.75 34.23 19.23
CA GLU A 125 -16.49 34.80 19.76
C GLU A 125 -15.59 35.36 18.66
N PHE A 126 -15.42 34.62 17.54
CA PHE A 126 -14.65 35.04 16.37
C PHE A 126 -15.45 34.74 15.09
N LYS A 127 -16.27 35.69 14.66
CA LYS A 127 -17.05 35.63 13.41
C LYS A 127 -16.24 36.14 12.23
N PHE A 128 -16.44 35.50 11.07
CA PHE A 128 -15.86 35.87 9.81
C PHE A 128 -16.90 35.80 8.68
N GLU A 129 -16.78 36.69 7.73
CA GLU A 129 -17.57 36.69 6.50
C GLU A 129 -16.81 35.93 5.40
N LYS A 130 -17.55 35.47 4.40
CA LYS A 130 -16.99 34.84 3.20
C LYS A 130 -15.95 35.76 2.54
N GLY A 131 -14.71 35.27 2.40
CA GLY A 131 -13.60 36.00 1.81
C GLY A 131 -12.74 36.81 2.81
N ASP A 132 -13.07 36.83 4.09
CA ASP A 132 -12.20 37.41 5.11
C ASP A 132 -10.89 36.60 5.24
N ILE A 133 -9.78 37.32 5.50
CA ILE A 133 -8.52 36.64 5.84
C ILE A 133 -8.65 36.10 7.27
N ILE A 134 -8.41 34.80 7.44
CA ILE A 134 -8.44 34.10 8.74
C ILE A 134 -7.06 33.67 9.20
N ALA A 135 -6.15 33.42 8.26
CA ALA A 135 -4.81 32.90 8.53
C ALA A 135 -3.86 33.10 7.35
N TYR A 136 -2.65 32.57 7.50
CA TYR A 136 -1.63 32.54 6.45
C TYR A 136 -1.12 31.11 6.23
N SER A 137 -0.90 30.75 4.96
CA SER A 137 -0.41 29.42 4.58
C SER A 137 0.97 29.13 5.15
N GLY A 138 1.24 27.88 5.42
CA GLY A 138 2.47 27.47 6.09
C GLY A 138 2.99 26.11 5.66
N ASN A 139 3.75 25.49 6.57
CA ASN A 139 4.32 24.15 6.44
C ASN A 139 4.45 23.49 7.83
N THR A 140 3.54 23.80 8.77
CA THR A 140 3.58 23.25 10.15
C THR A 140 3.00 21.85 10.20
N GLY A 141 3.33 21.09 11.26
CA GLY A 141 2.86 19.73 11.44
C GLY A 141 3.58 18.72 10.52
N PHE A 142 2.86 17.67 10.13
CA PHE A 142 3.39 16.61 9.28
C PHE A 142 3.24 16.96 7.79
N SER A 143 4.10 17.87 7.32
CA SER A 143 4.08 18.39 5.95
C SER A 143 5.48 18.39 5.32
N PHE A 144 5.59 17.91 4.07
CA PHE A 144 6.85 17.84 3.32
C PHE A 144 7.24 19.16 2.63
N GLY A 145 6.29 20.06 2.44
CA GLY A 145 6.52 21.31 1.75
C GLY A 145 5.34 22.28 1.89
N PRO A 146 5.52 23.58 1.63
CA PRO A 146 4.48 24.59 1.80
C PRO A 146 3.22 24.30 0.96
N HIS A 147 2.08 24.12 1.63
CA HIS A 147 0.75 23.99 1.05
C HIS A 147 -0.33 24.32 2.08
N LEU A 148 -1.57 24.48 1.64
CA LEU A 148 -2.73 24.53 2.51
C LEU A 148 -3.48 23.20 2.42
N HIS A 149 -3.57 22.45 3.52
CA HIS A 149 -4.50 21.36 3.65
C HIS A 149 -5.89 21.89 3.97
N PHE A 150 -6.89 21.49 3.18
CA PHE A 150 -8.26 21.99 3.30
C PHE A 150 -9.30 20.88 3.29
N GLU A 151 -10.21 20.89 4.27
CA GLU A 151 -11.32 19.93 4.35
C GLU A 151 -12.66 20.63 4.49
N ILE A 152 -13.72 19.95 4.03
CA ILE A 152 -15.11 20.23 4.41
C ILE A 152 -15.62 19.03 5.21
N ARG A 153 -16.21 19.28 6.38
CA ARG A 153 -16.79 18.24 7.22
C ARG A 153 -18.28 18.48 7.41
N ASN A 154 -19.08 17.41 7.29
CA ASN A 154 -20.51 17.49 7.59
C ASN A 154 -20.76 17.56 9.10
N LYS A 155 -22.02 17.77 9.50
CA LYS A 155 -22.46 17.84 10.91
C LYS A 155 -22.12 16.59 11.76
N LYS A 156 -21.81 15.45 11.13
CA LYS A 156 -21.38 14.21 11.80
C LYS A 156 -19.86 14.09 11.90
N GLY A 157 -19.12 15.11 11.45
CA GLY A 157 -17.65 15.13 11.44
C GLY A 157 -16.99 14.35 10.31
N ARG A 158 -17.76 13.77 9.38
CA ARG A 158 -17.22 13.08 8.19
C ARG A 158 -16.75 14.10 7.17
N THR A 159 -15.62 13.82 6.55
CA THR A 159 -15.08 14.65 5.49
C THR A 159 -15.84 14.41 4.18
N LEU A 160 -16.12 15.49 3.49
CA LEU A 160 -16.75 15.51 2.17
C LEU A 160 -15.70 15.91 1.13
N ASN A 161 -15.81 15.37 -0.09
CA ASN A 161 -14.94 15.79 -1.17
C ASN A 161 -15.22 17.28 -1.50
N PRO A 162 -14.28 18.20 -1.24
CA PRO A 162 -14.58 19.64 -1.42
C PRO A 162 -14.88 20.04 -2.86
N LEU A 163 -14.35 19.28 -3.85
CA LEU A 163 -14.56 19.56 -5.27
C LEU A 163 -15.95 19.17 -5.78
N THR A 164 -16.68 18.33 -5.05
CA THR A 164 -18.08 18.00 -5.31
C THR A 164 -19.03 18.67 -4.30
N ASN A 165 -18.47 19.35 -3.27
CA ASN A 165 -19.22 20.00 -2.19
C ASN A 165 -18.80 21.47 -2.03
N GLY A 166 -19.09 22.30 -3.01
CA GLY A 166 -19.01 23.75 -2.93
C GLY A 166 -17.76 24.39 -3.52
N LEU A 167 -16.63 23.70 -3.68
CA LEU A 167 -15.46 24.22 -4.39
C LEU A 167 -15.47 23.83 -5.87
N SER A 168 -15.34 24.80 -6.75
CA SER A 168 -15.26 24.55 -8.20
C SER A 168 -13.82 24.74 -8.70
N GLN A 169 -13.34 23.75 -9.45
CA GLN A 169 -12.07 23.79 -10.16
C GLN A 169 -12.29 23.32 -11.60
N ALA A 170 -11.95 24.15 -12.59
CA ALA A 170 -12.05 23.75 -13.99
C ALA A 170 -10.98 22.69 -14.32
N ASP A 171 -11.40 21.61 -14.95
CA ASP A 171 -10.56 20.57 -15.51
C ASP A 171 -11.18 20.01 -16.78
N ARG A 172 -10.35 19.69 -17.78
CA ARG A 172 -10.75 19.11 -19.07
C ARG A 172 -9.95 17.85 -19.41
N LEU A 173 -9.06 17.42 -18.53
CA LEU A 173 -8.28 16.20 -18.72
C LEU A 173 -9.07 15.04 -18.15
N ALA A 174 -9.34 14.06 -18.99
CA ALA A 174 -9.93 12.82 -18.49
C ALA A 174 -8.84 11.90 -17.92
N PRO A 175 -9.16 11.05 -16.95
CA PRO A 175 -8.24 10.15 -16.27
C PRO A 175 -7.42 9.27 -17.21
N PHE A 176 -6.38 8.63 -16.68
CA PHE A 176 -5.49 7.70 -17.36
C PHE A 176 -5.65 6.32 -16.75
N ILE A 177 -5.45 5.28 -17.58
CA ILE A 177 -5.53 3.89 -17.16
C ILE A 177 -4.26 3.20 -17.68
N ASP A 178 -3.50 2.56 -16.77
CA ASP A 178 -2.24 1.89 -17.13
C ASP A 178 -2.41 0.38 -17.24
N GLU A 179 -3.06 -0.23 -16.24
CA GLU A 179 -3.11 -1.68 -16.08
C GLU A 179 -4.42 -2.12 -15.42
N ILE A 180 -4.80 -3.38 -15.64
CA ILE A 180 -5.81 -4.10 -14.86
C ILE A 180 -5.16 -5.33 -14.21
N SER A 181 -5.77 -5.82 -13.14
CA SER A 181 -5.35 -7.04 -12.45
C SER A 181 -6.55 -7.94 -12.21
N PHE A 182 -6.46 -9.19 -12.62
CA PHE A 182 -7.41 -10.23 -12.24
C PHE A 182 -6.84 -11.07 -11.12
N THR A 183 -7.58 -11.22 -10.04
CA THR A 183 -7.21 -11.97 -8.84
C THR A 183 -8.14 -13.17 -8.65
N PRO A 184 -7.65 -14.43 -8.75
CA PRO A 184 -8.39 -15.61 -8.36
C PRO A 184 -8.83 -15.54 -6.89
N LEU A 185 -10.08 -15.94 -6.61
CA LEU A 185 -10.67 -15.86 -5.27
C LEU A 185 -10.99 -17.24 -4.66
N ASN A 186 -10.88 -18.32 -5.43
CA ASN A 186 -11.03 -19.69 -4.97
C ASN A 186 -10.18 -20.66 -5.80
N ASP A 187 -10.25 -21.95 -5.50
CA ASP A 187 -9.49 -23.02 -6.14
C ASP A 187 -9.96 -23.39 -7.56
N GLU A 188 -11.16 -22.99 -7.95
CA GLU A 188 -11.70 -23.16 -9.30
C GLU A 188 -11.36 -21.98 -10.22
N SER A 189 -10.73 -20.95 -9.70
CA SER A 189 -10.47 -19.69 -10.41
C SER A 189 -9.17 -19.72 -11.21
N TRP A 190 -9.25 -19.35 -12.48
CA TRP A 190 -8.12 -19.31 -13.41
C TRP A 190 -8.13 -18.03 -14.24
N VAL A 191 -6.94 -17.55 -14.54
CA VAL A 191 -6.70 -16.41 -15.45
C VAL A 191 -5.63 -16.85 -16.45
N ASN A 192 -5.97 -16.97 -17.74
CA ASN A 192 -5.07 -17.43 -18.81
C ASN A 192 -4.32 -18.74 -18.46
N GLY A 193 -5.01 -19.70 -17.82
CA GLY A 193 -4.42 -20.98 -17.42
C GLY A 193 -3.55 -20.94 -16.16
N ASN A 194 -3.59 -19.85 -15.38
CA ASN A 194 -2.87 -19.70 -14.12
C ASN A 194 -3.84 -19.38 -12.97
N GLN A 195 -3.53 -19.86 -11.77
CA GLN A 195 -4.31 -19.61 -10.56
C GLN A 195 -3.77 -18.47 -9.69
N LEU A 196 -2.65 -17.84 -10.07
CA LEU A 196 -2.12 -16.66 -9.39
C LEU A 196 -2.68 -15.35 -9.98
N PRO A 197 -2.74 -14.26 -9.22
CA PRO A 197 -3.11 -12.94 -9.74
C PRO A 197 -2.24 -12.53 -10.93
N GLN A 198 -2.86 -11.95 -11.96
CA GLN A 198 -2.19 -11.52 -13.19
C GLN A 198 -2.53 -10.07 -13.53
N ASN A 199 -1.49 -9.31 -13.86
CA ASN A 199 -1.60 -7.93 -14.30
C ASN A 199 -1.48 -7.85 -15.83
N PHE A 200 -2.30 -7.01 -16.45
CA PHE A 200 -2.36 -6.81 -17.89
C PHE A 200 -2.24 -5.31 -18.20
N PRO A 201 -1.24 -4.89 -18.99
CA PRO A 201 -1.20 -3.53 -19.49
C PRO A 201 -2.37 -3.30 -20.44
N VAL A 202 -2.92 -2.09 -20.45
CA VAL A 202 -3.96 -1.70 -21.39
C VAL A 202 -3.38 -0.78 -22.47
N PHE A 203 -3.93 -0.81 -23.67
CA PHE A 203 -3.50 0.06 -24.74
C PHE A 203 -4.57 1.09 -25.08
N ARG A 204 -4.15 2.27 -25.53
CA ARG A 204 -5.02 3.37 -25.90
C ARG A 204 -5.11 3.50 -27.43
N ASP A 205 -6.32 3.52 -27.94
CA ASP A 205 -6.57 3.69 -29.37
C ASP A 205 -6.48 5.16 -29.83
N LYS A 206 -6.62 5.39 -31.13
CA LYS A 206 -6.61 6.74 -31.74
C LYS A 206 -7.77 7.63 -31.32
N LYS A 207 -8.89 7.02 -30.85
CA LYS A 207 -10.07 7.75 -30.34
C LYS A 207 -9.92 8.12 -28.87
N GLY A 208 -8.88 7.60 -28.21
CA GLY A 208 -8.58 7.84 -26.81
C GLY A 208 -9.25 6.86 -25.85
N GLU A 209 -9.89 5.81 -26.35
CA GLU A 209 -10.42 4.71 -25.54
C GLU A 209 -9.32 3.70 -25.24
N TYR A 210 -9.43 3.06 -24.07
CA TYR A 210 -8.51 2.01 -23.64
C TYR A 210 -9.12 0.64 -23.93
N HIS A 211 -8.24 -0.34 -24.17
CA HIS A 211 -8.64 -1.71 -24.50
C HIS A 211 -7.76 -2.71 -23.74
N PHE A 212 -8.33 -3.87 -23.41
CA PHE A 212 -7.55 -5.03 -22.98
C PHE A 212 -6.57 -5.43 -24.08
N PRO A 213 -5.42 -6.01 -23.75
CA PRO A 213 -4.42 -6.39 -24.76
C PRO A 213 -4.95 -7.47 -25.70
N ASP A 214 -5.83 -8.33 -25.22
CA ASP A 214 -6.46 -9.42 -25.94
C ASP A 214 -7.71 -9.90 -25.18
N THR A 215 -8.43 -10.88 -25.69
CA THR A 215 -9.43 -11.63 -24.92
C THR A 215 -8.76 -12.36 -23.78
N ILE A 216 -9.18 -12.09 -22.54
CA ILE A 216 -8.61 -12.73 -21.34
C ILE A 216 -9.47 -13.94 -21.01
N ASN A 217 -8.83 -15.11 -20.94
CA ASN A 217 -9.51 -16.35 -20.53
C ASN A 217 -9.61 -16.40 -19.02
N ILE A 218 -10.83 -16.60 -18.52
CA ILE A 218 -11.10 -16.68 -17.07
C ILE A 218 -11.99 -17.88 -16.75
N SER A 219 -11.93 -18.37 -15.52
CA SER A 219 -12.93 -19.28 -14.95
C SER A 219 -13.02 -19.12 -13.44
N GLY A 220 -14.12 -19.58 -12.85
CA GLY A 220 -14.39 -19.46 -11.43
C GLY A 220 -14.66 -18.01 -10.99
N THR A 221 -14.51 -17.73 -9.71
CA THR A 221 -14.78 -16.43 -9.12
C THR A 221 -13.52 -15.56 -9.07
N LEU A 222 -13.61 -14.33 -9.57
CA LEU A 222 -12.47 -13.43 -9.73
C LEU A 222 -12.74 -12.04 -9.17
N GLY A 223 -11.69 -11.41 -8.66
CA GLY A 223 -11.62 -9.99 -8.38
C GLY A 223 -10.96 -9.22 -9.53
N LEU A 224 -11.45 -8.03 -9.84
CA LEU A 224 -10.82 -7.12 -10.81
C LEU A 224 -10.33 -5.87 -10.09
N SER A 225 -9.07 -5.50 -10.32
CA SER A 225 -8.47 -4.26 -9.84
C SER A 225 -7.97 -3.44 -11.02
N ILE A 226 -7.88 -2.11 -10.85
CA ILE A 226 -7.46 -1.19 -11.91
C ILE A 226 -6.40 -0.21 -11.39
N LYS A 227 -5.35 -0.01 -12.18
CA LYS A 227 -4.34 1.03 -11.97
C LYS A 227 -4.72 2.22 -12.84
N ALA A 228 -5.44 3.16 -12.23
CA ALA A 228 -5.94 4.36 -12.87
C ALA A 228 -5.65 5.59 -11.99
N TYR A 229 -5.43 6.72 -12.64
CA TYR A 229 -5.15 7.99 -11.98
C TYR A 229 -5.65 9.17 -12.80
N ASP A 230 -5.83 10.28 -12.12
CA ASP A 230 -6.19 11.55 -12.76
C ASP A 230 -4.98 12.49 -12.87
N LYS A 231 -5.03 13.41 -13.81
CA LYS A 231 -4.10 14.54 -13.97
C LYS A 231 -4.91 15.80 -14.25
N ARG A 232 -4.38 16.94 -13.82
CA ARG A 232 -5.04 18.23 -14.00
C ARG A 232 -4.19 19.19 -14.80
N GLN A 233 -4.83 20.07 -15.55
CA GLN A 233 -4.14 21.07 -16.34
C GLN A 233 -3.22 21.96 -15.48
N GLY A 234 -1.97 22.14 -15.93
CA GLY A 234 -0.98 22.96 -15.22
C GLY A 234 -0.36 22.32 -13.98
N ALA A 235 -0.55 21.00 -13.76
CA ALA A 235 0.07 20.26 -12.68
C ALA A 235 0.66 18.94 -13.17
N ASN A 236 1.83 18.55 -12.65
CA ASN A 236 2.47 17.26 -12.93
C ASN A 236 2.07 16.16 -11.93
N ASN A 237 1.24 16.51 -10.95
CA ASN A 237 0.81 15.59 -9.91
C ASN A 237 -0.16 14.53 -10.46
N ILE A 238 -0.13 13.37 -9.84
CA ILE A 238 -1.06 12.27 -10.05
C ILE A 238 -2.09 12.34 -8.92
N TYR A 239 -3.36 12.16 -9.25
CA TYR A 239 -4.48 12.27 -8.33
C TYR A 239 -5.32 11.00 -8.32
N GLN A 240 -6.02 10.76 -7.23
CA GLN A 240 -7.05 9.74 -7.14
C GLN A 240 -8.20 10.07 -8.09
N THR A 241 -8.69 9.07 -8.81
CA THR A 241 -9.92 9.17 -9.58
C THR A 241 -11.14 9.29 -8.65
N HIS A 242 -12.17 10.00 -9.08
CA HIS A 242 -13.34 10.25 -8.24
C HIS A 242 -14.31 9.08 -8.22
N ARG A 243 -14.62 8.53 -9.41
CA ARG A 243 -15.60 7.45 -9.56
C ARG A 243 -15.13 6.44 -10.59
N ILE A 244 -15.37 5.16 -10.30
CA ILE A 244 -15.11 4.06 -11.22
C ILE A 244 -16.35 3.19 -11.26
N GLU A 245 -16.83 2.87 -12.47
CA GLU A 245 -17.96 1.98 -12.71
C GLU A 245 -17.54 0.82 -13.60
N ILE A 246 -17.96 -0.37 -13.26
CA ILE A 246 -17.79 -1.56 -14.09
C ILE A 246 -19.15 -2.02 -14.62
N TYR A 247 -19.22 -2.27 -15.90
CA TYR A 247 -20.34 -2.85 -16.60
C TYR A 247 -19.90 -4.19 -17.18
N ILE A 248 -20.77 -5.19 -17.05
CA ILE A 248 -20.62 -6.50 -17.71
C ILE A 248 -21.88 -6.71 -18.54
N ASP A 249 -21.70 -7.02 -19.83
CA ASP A 249 -22.77 -7.20 -20.79
C ASP A 249 -23.77 -6.03 -20.78
N LYS A 250 -23.23 -4.80 -20.76
CA LYS A 250 -23.97 -3.53 -20.75
C LYS A 250 -24.78 -3.25 -19.47
N LYS A 251 -24.71 -4.10 -18.45
CA LYS A 251 -25.37 -3.88 -17.16
C LYS A 251 -24.34 -3.40 -16.14
N ILE A 252 -24.72 -2.39 -15.32
CA ILE A 252 -23.88 -1.96 -14.22
C ILE A 252 -23.67 -3.12 -13.23
N TYR A 253 -22.42 -3.41 -12.94
CA TYR A 253 -22.03 -4.54 -12.11
C TYR A 253 -21.60 -4.08 -10.72
N HIS A 254 -20.78 -3.03 -10.68
CA HIS A 254 -20.29 -2.43 -9.46
C HIS A 254 -19.88 -0.98 -9.68
N SER A 255 -19.89 -0.16 -8.63
CA SER A 255 -19.29 1.18 -8.69
C SER A 255 -18.63 1.58 -7.38
N LEU A 256 -17.66 2.45 -7.50
CA LEU A 256 -16.86 2.98 -6.40
C LEU A 256 -16.75 4.49 -6.57
N GLN A 257 -17.01 5.26 -5.48
CA GLN A 257 -17.04 6.72 -5.51
C GLN A 257 -16.50 7.34 -4.23
N PHE A 258 -15.60 8.32 -4.36
CA PHE A 258 -14.97 9.03 -3.26
C PHE A 258 -15.63 10.39 -3.01
N ASP A 259 -16.81 10.40 -2.41
CA ASP A 259 -17.54 11.61 -2.02
C ASP A 259 -17.40 11.95 -0.54
N GLN A 260 -17.33 10.92 0.31
CA GLN A 260 -17.30 11.07 1.75
C GLN A 260 -16.40 10.04 2.38
N LEU A 261 -15.61 10.45 3.39
CA LEU A 261 -14.75 9.61 4.18
C LEU A 261 -14.93 9.89 5.68
N ASP A 262 -14.40 8.99 6.51
CA ASP A 262 -14.40 9.12 7.97
C ASP A 262 -13.02 8.75 8.50
N TYR A 263 -12.53 9.48 9.49
CA TYR A 263 -11.24 9.19 10.14
C TYR A 263 -11.19 7.82 10.78
N ASN A 264 -12.36 7.26 11.17
CA ASN A 264 -12.45 5.89 11.69
C ASN A 264 -12.20 4.82 10.62
N TRP A 265 -12.21 5.19 9.32
CA TRP A 265 -11.99 4.26 8.22
C TRP A 265 -10.54 4.22 7.73
N GLN A 266 -9.61 4.96 8.33
CA GLN A 266 -8.22 5.03 7.86
C GLN A 266 -7.58 3.65 7.68
N SER A 267 -7.75 2.75 8.64
CA SER A 267 -7.20 1.38 8.57
C SER A 267 -7.83 0.50 7.47
N THR A 268 -8.93 0.95 6.83
CA THR A 268 -9.58 0.20 5.74
C THR A 268 -9.01 0.51 4.37
N ALA A 269 -8.15 1.51 4.24
CA ALA A 269 -7.55 1.92 2.96
C ALA A 269 -6.82 0.76 2.26
N ASN A 270 -6.12 -0.07 3.03
CA ASN A 270 -5.40 -1.23 2.53
C ASN A 270 -6.32 -2.36 2.01
N PHE A 271 -7.65 -2.28 2.22
CA PHE A 271 -8.64 -3.21 1.69
C PHE A 271 -9.31 -2.70 0.42
N ILE A 272 -9.22 -1.39 0.14
CA ILE A 272 -9.66 -0.77 -1.12
C ILE A 272 -8.55 -0.83 -2.16
N ASN A 273 -7.31 -0.71 -1.73
CA ASN A 273 -6.15 -0.93 -2.57
C ASN A 273 -5.90 -2.44 -2.74
N ASP A 274 -5.40 -2.85 -3.90
CA ASP A 274 -4.80 -4.16 -4.07
C ASP A 274 -3.47 -4.17 -3.30
N TYR A 275 -3.58 -4.60 -2.05
CA TYR A 275 -2.48 -4.54 -1.09
C TYR A 275 -1.28 -5.37 -1.57
N ARG A 276 -1.55 -6.55 -2.17
CA ARG A 276 -0.50 -7.41 -2.71
C ARG A 276 0.31 -6.74 -3.81
N ASN A 277 -0.35 -6.16 -4.81
CA ASN A 277 0.33 -5.41 -5.88
C ASN A 277 1.16 -4.25 -5.32
N SER A 278 0.63 -3.53 -4.34
CA SER A 278 1.36 -2.45 -3.65
C SER A 278 2.60 -2.96 -2.90
N ARG A 279 2.50 -4.07 -2.16
CA ARG A 279 3.61 -4.66 -1.39
C ARG A 279 4.71 -5.24 -2.28
N LEU A 280 4.35 -5.75 -3.45
CA LEU A 280 5.28 -6.25 -4.47
C LEU A 280 5.85 -5.14 -5.38
N ASN A 281 5.54 -3.86 -5.11
CA ASN A 281 5.95 -2.70 -5.93
C ASN A 281 5.48 -2.75 -7.40
N LEU A 282 4.37 -3.43 -7.67
CA LEU A 282 3.76 -3.50 -8.99
C LEU A 282 2.88 -2.28 -9.28
N GLY A 283 2.62 -1.45 -8.27
CA GLY A 283 1.86 -0.22 -8.35
C GLY A 283 0.60 -0.22 -7.48
N ASN A 284 -0.08 0.93 -7.46
CA ASN A 284 -1.31 1.11 -6.71
C ASN A 284 -2.51 0.79 -7.61
N PHE A 285 -3.16 -0.32 -7.33
CA PHE A 285 -4.40 -0.74 -8.00
C PHE A 285 -5.58 -0.55 -7.05
N ILE A 286 -6.68 -0.03 -7.53
CA ILE A 286 -7.94 0.07 -6.78
C ILE A 286 -8.78 -1.18 -7.07
N LYS A 287 -9.17 -1.88 -6.02
CA LYS A 287 -10.05 -3.05 -6.11
C LYS A 287 -11.46 -2.59 -6.53
N LEU A 288 -11.98 -3.20 -7.57
CA LEU A 288 -13.37 -3.01 -8.04
C LEU A 288 -14.29 -4.10 -7.49
N TYR A 289 -13.89 -4.72 -6.42
CA TYR A 289 -14.65 -5.75 -5.71
C TYR A 289 -14.36 -5.67 -4.20
N ARG A 290 -15.19 -6.31 -3.42
CA ARG A 290 -15.03 -6.43 -1.97
C ARG A 290 -15.33 -7.87 -1.55
N ASN A 291 -14.40 -8.51 -0.88
CA ASN A 291 -14.65 -9.81 -0.26
C ASN A 291 -15.65 -9.68 0.89
N GLN A 292 -16.35 -10.76 1.19
CA GLN A 292 -17.34 -10.78 2.26
C GLN A 292 -16.75 -10.40 3.62
N SER A 293 -15.48 -10.75 3.86
CA SER A 293 -14.73 -10.46 5.08
C SER A 293 -14.12 -9.06 5.14
N ASP A 294 -14.06 -8.34 4.01
CA ASP A 294 -13.47 -7.01 3.98
C ASP A 294 -14.34 -5.99 4.73
N PRO A 295 -13.74 -4.98 5.34
CA PRO A 295 -14.50 -3.92 6.02
C PRO A 295 -15.47 -3.22 5.06
N LYS A 296 -16.69 -2.98 5.52
CA LYS A 296 -17.66 -2.18 4.76
C LYS A 296 -17.31 -0.70 4.85
N VAL A 297 -16.98 -0.10 3.71
CA VAL A 297 -16.74 1.34 3.57
C VAL A 297 -17.74 1.88 2.57
N PRO A 298 -18.49 2.95 2.85
CA PRO A 298 -19.56 3.45 1.98
C PRO A 298 -19.05 4.25 0.75
N ILE A 299 -17.86 3.93 0.27
CA ILE A 299 -17.36 4.35 -1.04
C ILE A 299 -17.80 3.37 -2.14
N HIS A 300 -18.14 2.12 -1.78
CA HIS A 300 -18.73 1.16 -2.69
C HIS A 300 -20.25 1.40 -2.78
N ASN A 301 -20.72 1.63 -3.99
CA ASN A 301 -22.14 1.60 -4.28
C ASN A 301 -22.46 0.19 -4.80
N GLU A 302 -22.94 -0.66 -3.91
CA GLU A 302 -23.08 -2.10 -4.15
C GLU A 302 -24.37 -2.39 -4.95
N VAL A 303 -24.24 -2.57 -6.26
CA VAL A 303 -25.21 -3.35 -7.05
C VAL A 303 -24.93 -4.83 -6.83
N THR A 304 -23.64 -5.21 -6.90
CA THR A 304 -23.06 -6.46 -6.43
C THR A 304 -21.84 -6.13 -5.56
N ASN A 305 -21.19 -7.13 -4.95
CA ASN A 305 -19.90 -6.92 -4.27
C ASN A 305 -18.71 -6.78 -5.25
N GLY A 306 -18.97 -6.74 -6.57
CA GLY A 306 -17.95 -6.62 -7.63
C GLY A 306 -17.17 -7.90 -7.92
N ILE A 307 -17.46 -9.00 -7.24
CA ILE A 307 -16.87 -10.31 -7.53
C ILE A 307 -17.44 -10.82 -8.85
N ILE A 308 -16.55 -11.10 -9.81
CA ILE A 308 -16.89 -11.60 -11.13
C ILE A 308 -17.14 -13.11 -11.01
N ASP A 309 -18.37 -13.52 -11.31
CA ASP A 309 -18.82 -14.91 -11.42
C ASP A 309 -19.80 -14.97 -12.60
N LEU A 310 -19.33 -15.47 -13.74
CA LEU A 310 -20.04 -15.40 -15.02
C LEU A 310 -20.23 -16.79 -15.59
N SER A 311 -21.32 -16.93 -16.37
CA SER A 311 -21.58 -18.15 -17.14
C SER A 311 -20.54 -18.37 -18.24
N GLN A 312 -20.41 -19.62 -18.69
CA GLN A 312 -19.52 -19.95 -19.79
C GLN A 312 -19.85 -19.15 -21.06
N GLY A 313 -18.82 -18.60 -21.73
CA GLY A 313 -18.95 -17.85 -22.97
C GLY A 313 -18.19 -16.52 -22.97
N TYR A 314 -18.46 -15.72 -24.00
CA TYR A 314 -17.89 -14.37 -24.12
C TYR A 314 -18.71 -13.37 -23.34
N HIS A 315 -18.02 -12.49 -22.61
CA HIS A 315 -18.61 -11.38 -21.88
C HIS A 315 -17.83 -10.09 -22.16
N ASP A 316 -18.59 -9.02 -22.40
CA ASP A 316 -18.00 -7.69 -22.58
C ASP A 316 -17.87 -6.98 -21.25
N ILE A 317 -16.66 -6.51 -20.95
CA ILE A 317 -16.36 -5.68 -19.77
C ILE A 317 -16.13 -4.25 -20.25
N LYS A 318 -16.86 -3.31 -19.65
CA LYS A 318 -16.64 -1.88 -19.84
C LYS A 318 -16.42 -1.21 -18.51
N ILE A 319 -15.32 -0.47 -18.37
CA ILE A 319 -15.01 0.30 -17.17
C ILE A 319 -15.01 1.78 -17.52
N LEU A 320 -15.73 2.58 -16.73
CA LEU A 320 -15.74 4.03 -16.80
C LEU A 320 -14.94 4.57 -15.63
N VAL A 321 -13.92 5.37 -15.90
CA VAL A 321 -13.09 6.05 -14.90
C VAL A 321 -13.33 7.54 -15.02
N MET A 322 -13.81 8.18 -13.96
CA MET A 322 -14.26 9.56 -13.95
C MET A 322 -13.53 10.40 -12.91
N ASP A 323 -13.27 11.65 -13.24
CA ASP A 323 -12.83 12.68 -12.30
C ASP A 323 -14.00 13.41 -11.63
N THR A 324 -13.72 14.42 -10.80
CA THR A 324 -14.73 15.24 -10.12
C THR A 324 -15.47 16.21 -11.04
N GLN A 325 -15.01 16.44 -12.27
CA GLN A 325 -15.64 17.29 -13.27
C GLN A 325 -16.48 16.51 -14.28
N GLY A 326 -16.50 15.17 -14.17
CA GLY A 326 -17.22 14.27 -15.07
C GLY A 326 -16.44 13.94 -16.35
N ASN A 327 -15.17 14.36 -16.47
CA ASN A 327 -14.35 13.87 -17.58
C ASN A 327 -14.15 12.37 -17.42
N THR A 328 -14.43 11.63 -18.48
CA THR A 328 -14.53 10.16 -18.42
C THR A 328 -13.56 9.50 -19.38
N ARG A 329 -12.94 8.43 -18.93
CA ARG A 329 -12.22 7.45 -19.76
C ARG A 329 -12.97 6.15 -19.79
N VAL A 330 -12.95 5.52 -20.94
CA VAL A 330 -13.55 4.22 -21.19
C VAL A 330 -12.46 3.20 -21.40
N LEU A 331 -12.55 2.08 -20.70
CA LEU A 331 -11.77 0.87 -20.97
C LEU A 331 -12.75 -0.23 -21.41
N ASN A 332 -12.52 -0.78 -22.57
CA ASN A 332 -13.30 -1.89 -23.14
C ASN A 332 -12.42 -3.15 -23.14
N GLY A 333 -13.02 -4.27 -22.84
CA GLY A 333 -12.36 -5.56 -22.91
C GLY A 333 -13.34 -6.69 -23.06
N THR A 334 -12.86 -7.84 -23.50
CA THR A 334 -13.64 -9.06 -23.60
C THR A 334 -12.97 -10.13 -22.75
N VAL A 335 -13.74 -10.84 -21.96
CA VAL A 335 -13.31 -12.07 -21.29
C VAL A 335 -14.03 -13.26 -21.89
N PHE A 336 -13.36 -14.39 -21.93
CA PHE A 336 -13.95 -15.67 -22.30
C PHE A 336 -13.94 -16.61 -21.10
N VAL A 337 -15.11 -16.97 -20.63
CA VAL A 337 -15.30 -17.83 -19.45
C VAL A 337 -15.30 -19.27 -19.89
N MET A 338 -14.22 -19.96 -19.57
CA MET A 338 -14.06 -21.40 -19.79
C MET A 338 -12.87 -21.90 -19.01
N GLU A 339 -12.99 -23.07 -18.40
CA GLU A 339 -11.86 -23.73 -17.73
C GLU A 339 -10.72 -24.02 -18.70
N PRO A 340 -9.44 -23.85 -18.27
CA PRO A 340 -8.31 -24.24 -19.08
C PRO A 340 -8.31 -25.76 -19.32
N PHE A 341 -8.01 -26.18 -20.54
CA PHE A 341 -7.99 -27.59 -20.89
C PHE A 341 -6.58 -28.19 -20.75
N ASP A 342 -6.55 -29.51 -20.54
CA ASP A 342 -5.30 -30.28 -20.48
C ASP A 342 -4.88 -30.74 -21.87
N ILE A 343 -3.56 -30.70 -22.12
CA ILE A 343 -2.93 -31.22 -23.33
C ILE A 343 -1.88 -32.27 -23.00
N THR A 344 -1.51 -33.07 -23.98
CA THR A 344 -0.36 -34.00 -23.94
C THR A 344 0.64 -33.63 -25.00
N ILE A 345 1.89 -34.00 -24.80
CA ILE A 345 2.97 -33.80 -25.76
C ILE A 345 3.75 -35.11 -25.97
N GLU A 346 4.02 -35.46 -27.22
CA GLU A 346 4.80 -36.61 -27.63
C GLU A 346 5.82 -36.22 -28.67
N GLN A 347 7.07 -36.63 -28.51
CA GLN A 347 8.10 -36.47 -29.53
C GLN A 347 7.90 -37.52 -30.62
N LEU A 348 7.62 -37.11 -31.85
CA LEU A 348 7.41 -38.00 -32.97
C LEU A 348 8.72 -38.42 -33.68
N GLY A 349 9.68 -37.53 -33.75
CA GLY A 349 10.94 -37.78 -34.41
C GLY A 349 11.87 -36.56 -34.46
N GLU A 350 13.12 -36.83 -34.89
CA GLU A 350 14.12 -35.78 -35.03
C GLU A 350 15.02 -36.02 -36.23
N THR A 351 15.56 -34.93 -36.79
CA THR A 351 16.62 -34.92 -37.79
C THR A 351 17.85 -34.19 -37.22
N GLU A 352 18.87 -33.98 -38.01
CA GLU A 352 20.04 -33.18 -37.58
C GLU A 352 19.66 -31.75 -37.16
N LYS A 353 18.66 -31.13 -37.78
CA LYS A 353 18.30 -29.70 -37.59
C LYS A 353 16.95 -29.47 -36.96
N LEU A 354 16.03 -30.43 -37.04
CA LEU A 354 14.63 -30.26 -36.65
C LEU A 354 14.19 -31.37 -35.69
N ILE A 355 13.20 -31.06 -34.88
CA ILE A 355 12.51 -32.01 -33.99
C ILE A 355 11.00 -31.75 -34.05
N SER A 356 10.20 -32.81 -34.09
CA SER A 356 8.75 -32.72 -34.22
C SER A 356 8.05 -33.27 -32.99
N PHE A 357 7.00 -32.57 -32.55
CA PHE A 357 6.16 -32.94 -31.42
C PHE A 357 4.69 -33.01 -31.85
N LEU A 358 3.98 -34.00 -31.37
CA LEU A 358 2.54 -34.04 -31.40
C LEU A 358 2.00 -33.43 -30.11
N VAL A 359 1.19 -32.40 -30.23
CA VAL A 359 0.45 -31.76 -29.13
C VAL A 359 -1.03 -32.02 -29.35
N GLN A 360 -1.68 -32.65 -28.38
CA GLN A 360 -3.11 -33.03 -28.49
C GLN A 360 -3.85 -32.78 -27.18
N PRO A 361 -5.15 -32.40 -27.24
CA PRO A 361 -5.99 -32.24 -26.04
C PRO A 361 -6.24 -33.62 -25.40
N LYS A 362 -6.28 -33.68 -24.07
CA LYS A 362 -6.66 -34.92 -23.35
C LYS A 362 -8.11 -35.31 -23.56
N SER A 363 -8.99 -34.32 -23.82
CA SER A 363 -10.39 -34.53 -24.21
C SER A 363 -10.62 -34.05 -25.64
N ILE A 364 -11.21 -34.87 -26.48
CA ILE A 364 -11.28 -34.71 -27.96
C ILE A 364 -12.25 -33.62 -28.43
N THR A 365 -12.85 -32.83 -27.56
CA THR A 365 -14.03 -32.01 -27.91
C THR A 365 -13.70 -30.68 -28.59
N ILE A 366 -12.48 -30.12 -28.46
CA ILE A 366 -12.21 -28.78 -29.02
C ILE A 366 -10.81 -28.77 -29.73
N PRO A 367 -10.78 -28.52 -31.05
CA PRO A 367 -9.54 -28.54 -31.81
C PRO A 367 -8.55 -27.45 -31.39
N ILE A 368 -7.25 -27.79 -31.31
CA ILE A 368 -6.16 -26.84 -31.11
C ILE A 368 -5.98 -25.99 -32.38
N GLN A 369 -5.98 -24.67 -32.23
CA GLN A 369 -5.78 -23.72 -33.30
C GLN A 369 -4.30 -23.27 -33.38
N THR A 370 -3.71 -22.88 -32.25
CA THR A 370 -2.31 -22.42 -32.17
C THR A 370 -1.59 -23.08 -31.01
N ILE A 371 -0.27 -23.12 -31.10
CA ILE A 371 0.63 -23.58 -30.04
C ILE A 371 1.78 -22.59 -29.94
N ASN A 372 2.07 -22.13 -28.71
CA ASN A 372 3.24 -21.34 -28.39
C ASN A 372 4.20 -22.22 -27.57
N GLY A 373 5.49 -22.11 -27.86
CA GLY A 373 6.52 -22.86 -27.17
C GLY A 373 7.62 -21.96 -26.64
N PHE A 374 8.16 -22.32 -25.49
CA PHE A 374 9.26 -21.61 -24.84
C PHE A 374 10.33 -22.60 -24.39
N SER A 375 11.60 -22.22 -24.51
CA SER A 375 12.71 -23.02 -24.00
C SER A 375 13.19 -22.49 -22.65
N PHE A 376 13.68 -23.41 -21.81
CA PHE A 376 14.22 -23.15 -20.48
C PHE A 376 15.55 -23.85 -20.31
N THR A 377 16.45 -23.23 -19.57
CA THR A 377 17.70 -23.89 -19.16
C THR A 377 17.44 -25.10 -18.26
N PRO A 378 18.41 -26.01 -18.06
CA PRO A 378 18.27 -27.11 -17.09
C PRO A 378 18.00 -26.67 -15.65
N TYR A 379 18.29 -25.42 -15.33
CA TYR A 379 18.00 -24.79 -14.02
C TYR A 379 16.64 -24.10 -13.97
N GLY A 380 15.83 -24.21 -15.04
CA GLY A 380 14.48 -23.68 -15.10
C GLY A 380 14.37 -22.17 -15.40
N TYR A 381 15.45 -21.52 -15.81
CA TYR A 381 15.40 -20.12 -16.26
C TYR A 381 14.86 -20.06 -17.69
N ALA A 382 13.92 -19.13 -17.94
CA ALA A 382 13.43 -18.86 -19.30
C ALA A 382 14.60 -18.42 -20.22
N ASP A 383 14.63 -18.96 -21.41
CA ASP A 383 15.69 -18.73 -22.37
C ASP A 383 15.17 -17.98 -23.61
N GLU A 384 14.39 -18.64 -24.46
CA GLU A 384 13.85 -18.05 -25.70
C GLU A 384 12.47 -18.61 -26.06
N GLU A 385 11.72 -17.86 -26.87
CA GLU A 385 10.54 -18.39 -27.55
C GLU A 385 10.96 -19.30 -28.69
N LEU A 386 10.26 -20.42 -28.85
CA LEU A 386 10.58 -21.40 -29.89
C LEU A 386 10.10 -20.92 -31.25
N GLU A 387 10.99 -20.98 -32.23
CA GLU A 387 10.63 -20.79 -33.63
C GLU A 387 9.92 -22.07 -34.15
N ILE A 388 8.60 -21.95 -34.34
CA ILE A 388 7.78 -23.02 -34.92
C ILE A 388 7.93 -22.96 -36.43
N VAL A 389 8.78 -23.85 -36.97
CA VAL A 389 9.07 -23.95 -38.39
C VAL A 389 7.86 -24.44 -39.21
N SER A 390 7.11 -25.38 -38.67
CA SER A 390 5.81 -25.82 -39.22
C SER A 390 4.83 -26.20 -38.12
N SER A 391 3.52 -26.06 -38.43
CA SER A 391 2.43 -26.42 -37.52
C SER A 391 1.29 -27.01 -38.37
N GLU A 392 1.18 -28.33 -38.36
CA GLU A 392 0.21 -29.07 -39.18
C GLU A 392 -0.93 -29.63 -38.30
N ARG A 393 -2.15 -29.51 -38.76
CA ARG A 393 -3.31 -30.09 -38.05
C ARG A 393 -3.39 -31.58 -38.44
N VAL A 394 -3.56 -32.42 -37.43
CA VAL A 394 -3.85 -33.85 -37.57
C VAL A 394 -5.16 -34.17 -36.84
N GLU A 395 -5.70 -35.35 -37.06
CA GLU A 395 -6.97 -35.76 -36.47
C GLU A 395 -7.00 -35.66 -34.94
N SER A 396 -5.91 -36.01 -34.28
CA SER A 396 -5.78 -36.03 -32.81
C SER A 396 -5.28 -34.69 -32.21
N GLY A 397 -4.78 -33.72 -33.03
CA GLY A 397 -4.19 -32.49 -32.48
C GLY A 397 -3.40 -31.68 -33.52
N ARG A 398 -2.21 -31.28 -33.17
CA ARG A 398 -1.28 -30.59 -34.08
C ARG A 398 0.14 -31.17 -33.97
N VAL A 399 0.77 -31.37 -35.11
CA VAL A 399 2.19 -31.65 -35.18
C VAL A 399 2.92 -30.33 -35.36
N ILE A 400 3.83 -29.98 -34.45
CA ILE A 400 4.71 -28.83 -34.56
C ILE A 400 6.14 -29.29 -34.77
N THR A 401 6.86 -28.54 -35.59
CA THR A 401 8.29 -28.77 -35.83
C THR A 401 9.08 -27.54 -35.45
N VAL A 402 10.11 -27.70 -34.66
CA VAL A 402 10.97 -26.62 -34.12
C VAL A 402 12.43 -26.89 -34.41
N LEU A 403 13.28 -25.87 -34.27
CA LEU A 403 14.72 -25.99 -34.46
C LEU A 403 15.37 -26.82 -33.34
N LYS A 404 16.08 -27.90 -33.68
CA LYS A 404 16.74 -28.78 -32.70
C LYS A 404 17.74 -28.03 -31.80
N LYS A 405 18.41 -26.97 -32.32
CA LYS A 405 19.31 -26.13 -31.53
C LYS A 405 18.63 -25.44 -30.34
N GLN A 406 17.33 -25.12 -30.44
CA GLN A 406 16.54 -24.51 -29.36
C GLN A 406 16.03 -25.52 -28.34
N VAL A 407 16.10 -26.82 -28.65
CA VAL A 407 15.59 -27.93 -27.84
C VAL A 407 16.71 -28.66 -27.11
N SER A 408 17.87 -28.80 -27.74
CA SER A 408 18.99 -29.58 -27.18
C SER A 408 19.47 -29.02 -25.86
N LYS A 409 19.52 -29.89 -24.84
CA LYS A 409 19.94 -29.57 -23.48
C LYS A 409 19.01 -28.59 -22.74
N LYS A 410 17.74 -28.58 -23.11
CA LYS A 410 16.75 -27.63 -22.55
C LYS A 410 15.49 -28.36 -22.11
N ALA A 411 14.72 -27.72 -21.29
CA ALA A 411 13.32 -28.05 -21.04
C ALA A 411 12.44 -27.13 -21.88
N LEU A 412 11.31 -27.64 -22.32
CA LEU A 412 10.36 -26.88 -23.14
C LEU A 412 9.03 -26.78 -22.41
N GLN A 413 8.35 -25.65 -22.61
CA GLN A 413 6.97 -25.44 -22.22
C GLN A 413 6.13 -25.18 -23.46
N PHE A 414 4.97 -25.80 -23.54
CA PHE A 414 4.00 -25.55 -24.58
C PHE A 414 2.66 -25.14 -24.00
N ILE A 415 2.03 -24.15 -24.63
CA ILE A 415 0.68 -23.70 -24.31
C ILE A 415 -0.10 -23.70 -25.62
N ALA A 416 -1.20 -24.43 -25.65
CA ALA A 416 -2.10 -24.48 -26.80
C ALA A 416 -3.27 -23.50 -26.63
N GLN A 417 -3.80 -23.02 -27.74
CA GLN A 417 -5.07 -22.30 -27.77
C GLN A 417 -6.01 -22.99 -28.74
N ASN A 418 -7.25 -23.18 -28.31
CA ASN A 418 -8.28 -23.79 -29.15
C ASN A 418 -8.96 -22.74 -30.06
N ASN A 419 -9.86 -23.19 -30.92
CA ASN A 419 -10.61 -22.33 -31.85
C ASN A 419 -11.61 -21.39 -31.17
N LEU A 420 -11.88 -21.56 -29.88
CA LEU A 420 -12.69 -20.64 -29.06
C LEU A 420 -11.82 -19.59 -28.33
N GLY A 421 -10.49 -19.64 -28.49
CA GLY A 421 -9.58 -18.76 -27.82
C GLY A 421 -9.14 -19.20 -26.40
N THR A 422 -9.65 -20.33 -25.89
CA THR A 422 -9.26 -20.84 -24.58
C THR A 422 -7.82 -21.38 -24.60
N ARG A 423 -7.06 -21.03 -23.56
CA ARG A 423 -5.69 -21.54 -23.39
C ARG A 423 -5.68 -22.83 -22.59
N SER A 424 -4.76 -23.73 -22.96
CA SER A 424 -4.47 -24.91 -22.18
C SER A 424 -3.70 -24.55 -20.89
N LYS A 425 -3.69 -25.46 -19.92
CA LYS A 425 -2.62 -25.46 -18.92
C LYS A 425 -1.28 -25.69 -19.64
N PRO A 426 -0.18 -25.15 -19.12
CA PRO A 426 1.14 -25.42 -19.70
C PRO A 426 1.47 -26.90 -19.58
N ILE A 427 2.11 -27.46 -20.62
CA ILE A 427 2.72 -28.78 -20.58
C ILE A 427 4.21 -28.68 -20.85
N HIS A 428 4.99 -29.56 -20.26
CA HIS A 428 6.43 -29.53 -20.36
C HIS A 428 6.96 -30.81 -21.02
N TRP A 429 7.93 -30.61 -21.90
CA TRP A 429 8.78 -31.68 -22.42
C TRP A 429 10.19 -31.47 -21.91
N ILE A 430 10.82 -32.51 -21.40
CA ILE A 430 12.12 -32.43 -20.76
C ILE A 430 13.05 -33.44 -21.42
N ASP A 431 14.21 -32.97 -21.87
CA ASP A 431 15.26 -33.85 -22.35
C ASP A 431 15.87 -34.63 -21.18
N LYS A 432 15.52 -35.90 -21.09
CA LYS A 432 15.90 -36.78 -19.97
C LYS A 432 17.40 -36.89 -19.71
N ARG A 433 18.22 -36.54 -20.69
CA ARG A 433 19.69 -36.50 -20.57
C ARG A 433 20.20 -35.35 -19.69
N PHE A 434 19.36 -34.37 -19.39
CA PHE A 434 19.73 -33.16 -18.67
C PHE A 434 18.87 -32.94 -17.41
N THR A 435 18.16 -33.96 -16.97
CA THR A 435 17.43 -33.89 -15.72
C THR A 435 18.37 -34.11 -14.54
N GLY A 436 18.06 -33.47 -13.43
CA GLY A 436 18.77 -33.72 -12.18
C GLY A 436 18.39 -35.08 -11.55
N ASP A 437 19.28 -35.57 -10.71
CA ASP A 437 19.00 -36.75 -9.92
C ASP A 437 18.01 -36.43 -8.76
N HIS A 438 16.78 -36.96 -8.89
CA HIS A 438 15.73 -36.69 -7.89
C HIS A 438 16.06 -37.24 -6.50
N LEU A 439 16.98 -38.21 -6.37
CA LEU A 439 17.34 -38.79 -5.07
C LEU A 439 18.27 -37.87 -4.25
N SER A 440 19.09 -37.07 -4.92
CA SER A 440 20.06 -36.16 -4.26
C SER A 440 19.70 -34.68 -4.30
N MET A 441 18.78 -34.28 -5.17
CA MET A 441 18.48 -32.87 -5.44
C MET A 441 17.82 -32.15 -4.29
N ASN A 442 18.20 -30.89 -4.06
CA ASN A 442 17.47 -30.00 -3.15
C ASN A 442 16.21 -29.46 -3.83
N VAL A 443 15.15 -29.36 -3.04
CA VAL A 443 13.89 -28.71 -3.41
C VAL A 443 13.62 -27.58 -2.44
N ASN A 444 13.53 -26.37 -2.96
CA ASN A 444 13.12 -25.22 -2.17
C ASN A 444 11.60 -25.17 -2.08
N MET A 445 11.09 -24.76 -0.93
CA MET A 445 9.67 -24.52 -0.70
C MET A 445 9.46 -23.03 -0.44
N ASP A 446 8.51 -22.43 -1.13
CA ASP A 446 8.03 -21.09 -0.88
C ASP A 446 6.52 -21.09 -0.63
N ILE A 447 6.03 -20.13 0.15
CA ILE A 447 4.62 -20.04 0.53
C ILE A 447 4.16 -18.61 0.30
N SER A 448 3.09 -18.46 -0.47
CA SER A 448 2.39 -17.18 -0.64
C SER A 448 0.94 -17.29 -0.18
N HIS A 449 0.40 -16.20 0.33
CA HIS A 449 -0.99 -16.12 0.79
C HIS A 449 -1.73 -15.08 -0.02
N THR A 450 -2.59 -15.54 -0.93
CA THR A 450 -3.46 -14.69 -1.76
C THR A 450 -4.87 -14.61 -1.18
N GLU A 451 -5.80 -14.00 -1.90
CA GLU A 451 -7.22 -13.99 -1.52
C GLU A 451 -7.90 -15.35 -1.69
N ALA A 452 -7.44 -16.18 -2.62
CA ALA A 452 -7.93 -17.55 -2.81
C ALA A 452 -7.49 -18.52 -1.70
N GLY A 453 -6.38 -18.25 -1.02
CA GLY A 453 -5.79 -19.12 0.00
C GLY A 453 -4.27 -19.15 -0.03
N LEU A 454 -3.68 -20.18 0.55
CA LEU A 454 -2.24 -20.39 0.50
C LEU A 454 -1.85 -21.21 -0.72
N TYR A 455 -0.77 -20.79 -1.35
CA TYR A 455 -0.08 -21.55 -2.37
C TYR A 455 1.25 -22.03 -1.81
N ILE A 456 1.54 -23.31 -2.02
CA ILE A 456 2.85 -23.90 -1.74
C ILE A 456 3.52 -24.12 -3.08
N GLN A 457 4.66 -23.49 -3.26
CA GLN A 457 5.49 -23.65 -4.44
C GLN A 457 6.70 -24.50 -4.10
N PHE A 458 6.97 -25.50 -4.92
CA PHE A 458 8.23 -26.23 -4.88
C PHE A 458 9.07 -25.89 -6.08
N GLN A 459 10.36 -25.66 -5.82
CA GLN A 459 11.35 -25.37 -6.86
C GLN A 459 12.58 -26.23 -6.66
N PRO A 460 12.70 -27.36 -7.39
CA PRO A 460 13.94 -28.11 -7.50
C PRO A 460 15.06 -27.24 -8.09
N GLU A 461 16.30 -27.50 -7.66
CA GLU A 461 17.48 -26.77 -8.18
C GLU A 461 17.72 -26.99 -9.67
N GLN A 462 17.23 -28.08 -10.22
CA GLN A 462 17.25 -28.38 -11.66
C GLN A 462 15.92 -29.00 -12.09
N VAL A 463 15.67 -29.00 -13.40
CA VAL A 463 14.51 -29.65 -13.99
C VAL A 463 14.55 -31.16 -13.70
N LEU A 464 13.41 -31.73 -13.34
CA LEU A 464 13.24 -33.14 -12.99
C LEU A 464 12.33 -33.88 -13.99
N ASP A 465 12.67 -35.15 -14.30
CA ASP A 465 11.81 -36.08 -15.07
C ASP A 465 11.03 -36.99 -14.10
N VAL A 466 10.47 -36.39 -13.03
CA VAL A 466 9.63 -37.13 -12.07
C VAL A 466 8.46 -36.22 -11.65
N GLU A 467 7.34 -36.83 -11.35
CA GLU A 467 6.17 -36.10 -10.86
C GLU A 467 6.40 -35.71 -9.40
N LEU A 468 6.04 -34.45 -9.07
CA LEU A 468 6.01 -33.96 -7.70
C LEU A 468 4.56 -33.91 -7.21
N SER A 469 4.36 -34.25 -5.95
CA SER A 469 3.11 -34.05 -5.24
C SER A 469 3.35 -33.41 -3.86
N LEU A 470 2.37 -32.68 -3.36
CA LEU A 470 2.34 -32.12 -2.02
C LEU A 470 1.55 -33.03 -1.10
N ARG A 471 2.13 -33.37 0.04
CA ARG A 471 1.44 -34.11 1.11
C ARG A 471 1.36 -33.22 2.36
N LEU A 472 0.14 -32.95 2.78
CA LEU A 472 -0.15 -32.32 4.07
C LEU A 472 -0.46 -33.41 5.10
N LYS A 473 0.38 -33.52 6.12
CA LYS A 473 0.27 -34.60 7.11
C LYS A 473 -0.29 -34.05 8.42
N GLY A 474 -1.43 -34.56 8.81
CA GLY A 474 -2.04 -34.33 10.11
C GLY A 474 -1.68 -35.45 11.10
N LYS A 475 -2.25 -35.38 12.30
CA LYS A 475 -1.99 -36.37 13.37
C LYS A 475 -2.38 -37.81 13.00
N TYR A 476 -3.46 -37.97 12.26
CA TYR A 476 -4.04 -39.29 11.97
C TYR A 476 -4.20 -39.62 10.49
N LYS A 477 -4.11 -38.59 9.62
CA LYS A 477 -4.29 -38.76 8.18
C LYS A 477 -3.39 -37.80 7.43
N TYR A 478 -3.17 -38.07 6.18
CA TYR A 478 -2.55 -37.14 5.24
C TYR A 478 -3.52 -36.80 4.10
N THR A 479 -3.33 -35.65 3.47
CA THR A 479 -4.02 -35.24 2.26
C THR A 479 -2.97 -34.94 1.20
N THR A 480 -3.07 -35.61 0.06
CA THR A 480 -2.22 -35.31 -1.11
C THR A 480 -2.90 -34.26 -1.94
N ILE A 481 -2.18 -33.21 -2.27
CA ILE A 481 -2.65 -32.10 -3.11
C ILE A 481 -1.86 -32.16 -4.41
N PRO A 482 -2.53 -32.19 -5.56
CA PRO A 482 -1.86 -32.15 -6.85
C PRO A 482 -1.12 -30.83 -7.02
N LEU A 483 0.01 -30.88 -7.70
CA LEU A 483 0.81 -29.72 -8.08
C LEU A 483 0.65 -29.47 -9.58
N ASN A 484 0.44 -28.23 -9.94
CA ASN A 484 0.49 -27.78 -11.32
C ASN A 484 1.93 -27.37 -11.63
N GLN A 485 2.57 -27.99 -12.60
CA GLN A 485 3.87 -27.56 -13.09
C GLN A 485 3.66 -26.31 -13.96
N ILE A 486 3.93 -25.13 -13.42
CA ILE A 486 3.72 -23.86 -14.10
C ILE A 486 4.93 -23.41 -14.93
N GLN A 487 6.11 -23.92 -14.60
CA GLN A 487 7.35 -23.87 -15.36
C GLN A 487 8.12 -25.18 -15.20
N PRO A 488 9.10 -25.50 -16.04
CA PRO A 488 9.81 -26.78 -15.96
C PRO A 488 10.41 -27.13 -14.59
N SER A 489 10.80 -26.14 -13.79
CA SER A 489 11.31 -26.31 -12.42
C SER A 489 10.41 -25.69 -11.34
N VAL A 490 9.19 -25.26 -11.66
CA VAL A 490 8.29 -24.62 -10.68
C VAL A 490 6.97 -25.36 -10.62
N TYR A 491 6.67 -25.87 -9.45
CA TYR A 491 5.46 -26.65 -9.15
C TYR A 491 4.64 -25.88 -8.11
N LEU A 492 3.39 -25.57 -8.44
CA LEU A 492 2.49 -24.77 -7.62
C LEU A 492 1.28 -25.61 -7.19
N SER A 493 0.93 -25.58 -5.91
CA SER A 493 -0.31 -26.18 -5.42
C SER A 493 -1.53 -25.43 -5.92
N GLN A 494 -2.69 -26.06 -5.90
CA GLN A 494 -3.95 -25.32 -5.83
C GLN A 494 -3.99 -24.47 -4.57
N PRO A 495 -4.83 -23.40 -4.52
CA PRO A 495 -4.98 -22.62 -3.30
C PRO A 495 -5.58 -23.49 -2.18
N ILE A 496 -4.92 -23.49 -1.04
CA ILE A 496 -5.29 -24.29 0.12
C ILE A 496 -5.96 -23.37 1.13
N SER A 497 -7.18 -23.71 1.55
CA SER A 497 -7.88 -22.92 2.57
C SER A 497 -7.07 -22.84 3.87
N PRO A 498 -6.90 -21.66 4.49
CA PRO A 498 -6.25 -21.50 5.78
C PRO A 498 -6.78 -22.47 6.85
N MET A 499 -8.07 -22.79 6.82
CA MET A 499 -8.69 -23.69 7.80
C MET A 499 -8.21 -25.14 7.68
N GLN A 500 -7.75 -25.56 6.50
CA GLN A 500 -7.15 -26.90 6.33
C GLN A 500 -5.83 -27.04 7.08
N PHE A 501 -5.13 -25.93 7.35
CA PHE A 501 -3.88 -25.93 8.10
C PHE A 501 -4.03 -26.11 9.61
N GLN A 502 -5.23 -25.98 10.19
CA GLN A 502 -5.43 -26.08 11.64
C GLN A 502 -4.94 -27.42 12.23
N ASN A 503 -4.99 -28.51 11.45
CA ASN A 503 -4.65 -29.84 11.91
C ASN A 503 -3.44 -30.44 11.18
N ILE A 504 -2.68 -29.64 10.44
CA ILE A 504 -1.49 -30.10 9.73
C ILE A 504 -0.27 -29.93 10.62
N ASN A 505 0.52 -31.01 10.74
CA ASN A 505 1.73 -31.01 11.55
C ASN A 505 3.00 -30.94 10.69
N GLN A 506 2.90 -31.31 9.40
CA GLN A 506 4.05 -31.45 8.52
C GLN A 506 3.65 -31.25 7.05
N ILE A 507 4.52 -30.58 6.31
CA ILE A 507 4.44 -30.41 4.85
C ILE A 507 5.53 -31.25 4.22
N GLU A 508 5.17 -32.09 3.22
CA GLU A 508 6.10 -32.96 2.53
C GLU A 508 5.99 -32.76 1.02
N SER A 509 7.11 -32.72 0.32
CA SER A 509 7.19 -32.90 -1.12
C SER A 509 7.51 -34.36 -1.42
N ILE A 510 6.72 -34.98 -2.28
CA ILE A 510 6.91 -36.33 -2.73
C ILE A 510 7.39 -36.32 -4.17
N LEU A 511 8.58 -36.84 -4.42
CA LEU A 511 9.15 -37.01 -5.75
C LEU A 511 8.88 -38.45 -6.20
N ASN A 512 7.95 -38.62 -7.14
CA ASN A 512 7.45 -39.92 -7.62
C ASN A 512 8.32 -40.40 -8.79
N GLY A 513 9.50 -40.97 -8.47
CA GLY A 513 10.39 -41.59 -9.43
C GLY A 513 10.38 -43.12 -9.31
N PRO A 514 11.32 -43.84 -9.96
CA PRO A 514 11.51 -45.26 -9.78
C PRO A 514 11.70 -45.65 -8.32
N VAL A 515 12.26 -44.76 -7.52
CA VAL A 515 12.33 -44.82 -6.07
C VAL A 515 11.68 -43.53 -5.55
N GLU A 516 10.63 -43.65 -4.73
CA GLU A 516 9.97 -42.51 -4.10
C GLU A 516 10.92 -41.80 -3.11
N ARG A 517 11.00 -40.50 -3.19
CA ARG A 517 11.72 -39.69 -2.21
C ARG A 517 10.78 -38.69 -1.55
N GLN A 518 10.83 -38.63 -0.22
CA GLN A 518 10.07 -37.69 0.60
C GLN A 518 11.01 -36.64 1.16
N ILE A 519 10.65 -35.36 0.97
CA ILE A 519 11.35 -34.23 1.56
C ILE A 519 10.39 -33.54 2.54
N GLN A 520 10.81 -33.44 3.80
CA GLN A 520 10.03 -32.86 4.87
C GLN A 520 10.43 -31.40 5.09
N PHE A 521 9.43 -30.54 5.15
CA PHE A 521 9.62 -29.11 5.42
C PHE A 521 9.13 -28.76 6.81
N ASN A 522 10.04 -28.27 7.63
CA ASN A 522 9.70 -27.77 8.95
C ASN A 522 9.26 -26.30 8.83
N PHE A 523 7.95 -26.11 8.80
CA PHE A 523 7.29 -24.84 8.64
C PHE A 523 6.42 -24.54 9.88
N PRO A 524 6.96 -23.84 10.90
CA PRO A 524 6.16 -23.44 12.07
C PRO A 524 5.23 -22.30 11.70
N TYR A 525 3.94 -22.54 11.82
CA TYR A 525 2.89 -21.56 11.55
C TYR A 525 1.77 -21.64 12.58
N THR A 526 0.87 -20.70 12.55
CA THR A 526 -0.35 -20.68 13.34
C THR A 526 -1.50 -20.15 12.49
N VAL A 527 -2.66 -20.77 12.56
CA VAL A 527 -3.87 -20.27 11.92
C VAL A 527 -4.53 -19.27 12.83
N ALA A 528 -4.62 -18.03 12.37
CA ALA A 528 -5.34 -16.96 13.03
C ALA A 528 -6.76 -16.85 12.49
N GLU A 529 -7.75 -16.75 13.37
CA GLU A 529 -9.15 -16.52 13.02
C GLU A 529 -9.60 -15.12 13.47
N PRO A 530 -10.47 -14.44 12.72
CA PRO A 530 -11.08 -13.19 13.16
C PRO A 530 -11.77 -13.36 14.52
N GLY A 531 -11.62 -12.37 15.39
CA GLY A 531 -12.18 -12.42 16.74
C GLY A 531 -11.31 -13.17 17.76
N SER A 532 -10.25 -13.88 17.33
CA SER A 532 -9.31 -14.58 18.19
C SER A 532 -8.07 -13.74 18.51
N SER A 533 -7.39 -14.07 19.60
CA SER A 533 -6.06 -13.54 19.92
C SER A 533 -5.11 -14.72 20.07
N ILE A 534 -4.21 -14.86 19.10
CA ILE A 534 -3.24 -15.95 19.05
C ILE A 534 -1.83 -15.40 19.10
N THR A 535 -0.87 -16.27 19.45
CA THR A 535 0.56 -15.95 19.40
C THR A 535 1.24 -16.86 18.38
N VAL A 536 1.94 -16.26 17.45
CA VAL A 536 2.81 -16.93 16.47
C VAL A 536 4.24 -16.79 16.96
N ILE A 537 5.02 -17.87 16.89
CA ILE A 537 6.39 -17.91 17.40
C ILE A 537 7.32 -18.34 16.26
N SER A 538 8.46 -17.67 16.11
CA SER A 538 9.49 -18.03 15.16
C SER A 538 10.12 -19.41 15.49
N LYS A 539 10.66 -20.09 14.48
CA LYS A 539 11.28 -21.42 14.65
C LYS A 539 12.38 -21.45 15.73
N ASP A 540 13.13 -20.36 15.85
CA ASP A 540 14.18 -20.21 16.87
C ASP A 540 13.67 -19.73 18.24
N THR A 541 12.36 -19.49 18.36
CA THR A 541 11.68 -19.03 19.59
C THR A 541 12.06 -17.63 20.11
N TYR A 542 12.85 -16.86 19.35
CA TYR A 542 13.28 -15.54 19.76
C TYR A 542 12.33 -14.41 19.35
N CYS A 543 11.53 -14.61 18.31
CA CYS A 543 10.53 -13.63 17.86
C CYS A 543 9.12 -14.19 18.03
N SER A 544 8.20 -13.36 18.47
CA SER A 544 6.77 -13.68 18.54
C SER A 544 5.92 -12.51 18.10
N MET A 545 4.81 -12.78 17.42
CA MET A 545 3.77 -11.82 17.10
C MET A 545 2.43 -12.29 17.67
N ARG A 546 1.62 -11.35 18.18
CA ARG A 546 0.33 -11.64 18.79
C ARG A 546 -0.77 -10.80 18.14
N THR A 547 -1.79 -11.48 17.61
CA THR A 547 -2.98 -10.82 17.07
C THR A 547 -3.84 -10.24 18.20
N LYS A 548 -4.52 -9.13 17.91
CA LYS A 548 -5.69 -8.67 18.64
C LYS A 548 -6.95 -9.20 17.94
N LYS A 549 -8.07 -9.26 18.62
CA LYS A 549 -9.34 -9.76 18.05
C LYS A 549 -9.77 -9.11 16.75
N THR A 550 -9.29 -7.89 16.49
CA THR A 550 -9.62 -7.08 15.31
C THR A 550 -8.44 -6.89 14.34
N SER A 551 -7.33 -7.62 14.51
CA SER A 551 -6.15 -7.42 13.66
C SER A 551 -6.36 -7.90 12.22
N ILE A 552 -7.13 -8.96 12.04
CA ILE A 552 -7.40 -9.58 10.73
C ILE A 552 -8.90 -9.70 10.46
N THR A 553 -9.26 -9.78 9.19
CA THR A 553 -10.66 -9.84 8.72
C THR A 553 -11.09 -11.23 8.25
N SER A 554 -10.14 -12.09 7.89
CA SER A 554 -10.37 -13.46 7.40
C SER A 554 -9.38 -14.44 8.03
N PRO A 555 -9.68 -15.74 8.07
CA PRO A 555 -8.73 -16.76 8.50
C PRO A 555 -7.41 -16.63 7.75
N THR A 556 -6.30 -16.63 8.47
CA THR A 556 -4.98 -16.35 7.90
C THR A 556 -3.93 -17.29 8.53
N VAL A 557 -3.15 -17.96 7.71
CA VAL A 557 -1.97 -18.68 8.17
C VAL A 557 -0.84 -17.69 8.37
N MET A 558 -0.29 -17.64 9.57
CA MET A 558 0.74 -16.68 9.96
C MET A 558 2.00 -17.39 10.43
N TRP A 559 3.16 -16.85 10.05
CA TRP A 559 4.45 -17.35 10.47
C TRP A 559 5.51 -16.26 10.56
N ILE A 560 6.67 -16.60 11.09
CA ILE A 560 7.81 -15.68 11.23
C ILE A 560 9.04 -16.39 10.68
N GLU A 561 9.68 -15.76 9.70
CA GLU A 561 10.91 -16.24 9.07
C GLU A 561 12.13 -15.48 9.56
N ALA A 562 13.18 -16.17 9.95
CA ALA A 562 14.50 -15.56 10.17
C ALA A 562 15.18 -15.36 8.81
N VAL A 563 15.48 -14.14 8.46
CA VAL A 563 16.01 -13.74 7.15
C VAL A 563 17.54 -13.65 7.21
N HIS A 564 18.24 -14.33 6.32
CA HIS A 564 19.69 -14.29 6.21
C HIS A 564 20.21 -13.14 5.32
N LYS A 565 19.46 -12.81 4.25
CA LYS A 565 19.74 -11.65 3.39
C LYS A 565 18.76 -10.55 3.75
N HIS A 566 19.26 -9.49 4.33
CA HIS A 566 18.46 -8.33 4.73
C HIS A 566 19.12 -7.04 4.25
N ALA A 567 18.38 -5.95 4.29
CA ALA A 567 18.90 -4.62 4.02
C ALA A 567 20.05 -4.27 5.00
N PRO A 568 21.07 -3.56 4.56
CA PRO A 568 22.17 -3.14 5.44
C PRO A 568 21.62 -2.28 6.58
N VAL A 569 22.32 -2.31 7.71
CA VAL A 569 22.12 -1.38 8.83
C VAL A 569 23.24 -0.36 8.76
N ASP A 570 22.99 0.77 8.09
CA ASP A 570 24.00 1.80 7.86
C ASP A 570 24.34 2.56 9.14
N HIS A 571 23.40 2.63 10.07
CA HIS A 571 23.52 3.33 11.34
C HIS A 571 23.04 2.41 12.48
N GLY A 572 23.77 2.40 13.60
CA GLY A 572 23.50 1.52 14.74
C GLY A 572 24.05 0.10 14.59
N ASN A 573 23.74 -0.76 15.55
CA ASN A 573 24.19 -2.16 15.60
C ASN A 573 23.01 -3.11 15.56
N LEU A 574 23.05 -4.10 14.65
CA LEU A 574 22.07 -5.18 14.62
C LEU A 574 22.31 -6.14 15.80
N ILE A 575 21.32 -6.28 16.67
CA ILE A 575 21.41 -7.05 17.91
C ILE A 575 20.70 -8.40 17.82
N SER A 576 19.57 -8.46 17.10
CA SER A 576 18.85 -9.70 16.86
C SER A 576 19.05 -10.18 15.42
N ARG A 577 18.53 -11.36 15.10
CA ARG A 577 18.25 -11.72 13.71
C ARG A 577 17.20 -10.75 13.15
N VAL A 578 17.18 -10.63 11.83
CA VAL A 578 16.07 -9.99 11.12
C VAL A 578 14.97 -11.01 10.91
N TYR A 579 13.74 -10.66 11.26
CA TYR A 579 12.56 -11.52 11.13
C TYR A 579 11.58 -10.90 10.15
N GLN A 580 11.24 -11.63 9.08
CA GLN A 580 10.14 -11.27 8.20
C GLN A 580 8.85 -11.80 8.81
N LEU A 581 7.90 -10.89 9.05
CA LEU A 581 6.56 -11.24 9.47
C LEU A 581 5.74 -11.63 8.24
N GLN A 582 5.01 -12.73 8.33
CA GLN A 582 4.26 -13.28 7.22
C GLN A 582 2.79 -13.54 7.60
N PRO A 583 1.88 -13.45 6.62
CA PRO A 583 2.09 -13.14 5.20
C PRO A 583 2.15 -11.63 4.93
N PHE A 584 3.28 -11.13 4.45
CA PHE A 584 3.49 -9.69 4.24
C PHE A 584 2.58 -9.10 3.14
N GLU A 585 2.01 -9.92 2.29
CA GLU A 585 1.09 -9.54 1.21
C GLU A 585 -0.37 -9.34 1.68
N ARG A 586 -0.66 -9.60 2.96
CA ARG A 586 -2.02 -9.45 3.52
C ARG A 586 -2.11 -8.23 4.42
N PRO A 587 -3.16 -7.40 4.27
CA PRO A 587 -3.34 -6.22 5.11
C PRO A 587 -3.79 -6.59 6.52
N LEU A 588 -3.37 -5.81 7.49
CA LEU A 588 -3.92 -5.80 8.85
C LEU A 588 -5.01 -4.74 8.96
N LEU A 589 -6.13 -5.07 9.60
CA LEU A 589 -7.17 -4.09 9.93
C LEU A 589 -6.78 -3.24 11.15
N LYS A 590 -6.11 -3.85 12.12
CA LYS A 590 -5.55 -3.19 13.29
C LYS A 590 -4.17 -3.76 13.63
N SER A 591 -3.38 -2.95 14.31
CA SER A 591 -2.03 -3.31 14.72
C SER A 591 -1.97 -4.62 15.53
N MET A 592 -0.82 -5.29 15.43
CA MET A 592 -0.47 -6.48 16.21
C MET A 592 0.66 -6.16 17.18
N ASN A 593 0.77 -6.94 18.24
CA ASN A 593 1.90 -6.85 19.16
C ASN A 593 3.03 -7.75 18.66
N ILE A 594 4.25 -7.24 18.75
CA ILE A 594 5.48 -7.96 18.41
C ILE A 594 6.41 -7.97 19.61
N ALA A 595 7.18 -9.05 19.78
CA ALA A 595 8.18 -9.15 20.82
C ALA A 595 9.39 -9.94 20.32
N ILE A 596 10.59 -9.41 20.55
CA ILE A 596 11.85 -10.06 20.20
C ILE A 596 12.71 -10.18 21.46
N ARG A 597 13.27 -11.37 21.70
CA ARG A 597 14.20 -11.64 22.78
C ARG A 597 15.62 -11.27 22.35
N TYR A 598 16.36 -10.56 23.22
CA TYR A 598 17.75 -10.20 23.00
C TYR A 598 18.72 -11.09 23.80
N PRO A 599 20.01 -11.22 23.38
CA PRO A 599 21.01 -12.08 24.03
C PRO A 599 21.29 -11.72 25.49
N ALA A 600 21.70 -12.73 26.29
CA ALA A 600 21.92 -12.60 27.74
C ALA A 600 23.15 -11.76 28.14
N LYS A 601 24.13 -11.61 27.24
CA LYS A 601 25.43 -10.97 27.52
C LYS A 601 25.41 -9.45 27.30
N LEU A 602 24.25 -8.85 27.04
CA LEU A 602 24.16 -7.42 26.76
C LEU A 602 23.98 -6.62 28.04
N ASP A 603 24.63 -5.46 28.11
CA ASP A 603 24.52 -4.51 29.22
C ASP A 603 23.12 -3.94 29.30
N ASP A 604 22.61 -3.80 30.53
CA ASP A 604 21.29 -3.24 30.78
C ASP A 604 21.09 -1.79 30.32
N ASN A 605 22.20 -1.04 30.20
CA ASN A 605 22.20 0.36 29.78
C ASN A 605 22.15 0.54 28.24
N GLN A 606 22.23 -0.56 27.46
CA GLN A 606 22.18 -0.45 26.02
C GLN A 606 20.81 0.03 25.53
N LYS A 607 20.81 0.93 24.56
CA LYS A 607 19.65 1.56 23.95
C LYS A 607 19.10 0.68 22.83
N LEU A 608 18.41 -0.38 23.22
CA LEU A 608 17.87 -1.40 22.34
C LEU A 608 16.41 -1.12 22.07
N HIS A 609 16.03 -1.04 20.79
CA HIS A 609 14.66 -0.82 20.35
C HIS A 609 14.29 -1.70 19.17
N LEU A 610 13.00 -1.82 18.90
CA LEU A 610 12.50 -2.46 17.70
C LEU A 610 12.52 -1.48 16.53
N TYR A 611 12.86 -2.02 15.36
CA TYR A 611 12.79 -1.31 14.09
C TYR A 611 12.16 -2.21 13.04
N TYR A 612 11.42 -1.63 12.10
CA TYR A 612 10.98 -2.30 10.90
C TYR A 612 11.70 -1.71 9.69
N TYR A 613 11.81 -2.49 8.63
CA TYR A 613 12.44 -2.01 7.40
C TYR A 613 11.39 -1.49 6.43
N ASP A 614 11.43 -0.19 6.15
CA ASP A 614 10.68 0.46 5.08
C ASP A 614 11.57 0.61 3.84
N GLN A 615 11.06 0.34 2.66
CA GLN A 615 11.87 0.38 1.43
C GLN A 615 12.30 1.80 1.03
N LYS A 616 11.60 2.85 1.49
CA LYS A 616 11.90 4.26 1.18
C LYS A 616 12.68 4.93 2.30
N GLU A 617 12.28 4.68 3.54
CA GLU A 617 12.81 5.35 4.73
C GLU A 617 13.95 4.53 5.39
N GLY A 618 14.15 3.26 5.02
CA GLY A 618 15.10 2.36 5.66
C GLY A 618 14.61 1.82 7.01
N TRP A 619 15.54 1.51 7.92
CA TRP A 619 15.21 1.04 9.26
C TRP A 619 14.52 2.13 10.06
N THR A 620 13.25 1.92 10.37
CA THR A 620 12.35 2.88 11.02
C THR A 620 12.01 2.44 12.43
N PHE A 621 12.10 3.35 13.37
CA PHE A 621 11.88 3.12 14.80
C PHE A 621 10.43 2.69 15.10
N ILE A 622 10.31 1.66 15.95
CA ILE A 622 9.03 1.24 16.54
C ILE A 622 9.03 1.63 18.02
N PRO A 623 8.07 2.45 18.48
CA PRO A 623 7.90 2.70 19.92
C PRO A 623 7.81 1.37 20.68
N SER A 624 8.77 1.12 21.56
CA SER A 624 8.93 -0.21 22.15
C SER A 624 9.24 -0.14 23.65
N LEU A 625 8.83 -1.20 24.36
CA LEU A 625 9.04 -1.38 25.78
C LEU A 625 10.09 -2.47 26.02
N LYS A 626 11.11 -2.18 26.80
CA LYS A 626 12.15 -3.13 27.22
C LYS A 626 11.76 -3.78 28.55
N ASN A 627 11.59 -5.10 28.54
CA ASN A 627 11.46 -5.91 29.76
C ASN A 627 12.79 -6.59 30.05
N LYS A 628 13.51 -6.12 31.06
CA LYS A 628 14.85 -6.58 31.44
C LYS A 628 14.83 -8.01 31.98
N ASP A 629 13.88 -8.35 32.83
CA ASP A 629 13.80 -9.67 33.48
C ASP A 629 13.61 -10.80 32.46
N ARG A 630 12.76 -10.55 31.45
CA ARG A 630 12.48 -11.50 30.36
C ARG A 630 13.43 -11.33 29.19
N ARG A 631 14.23 -10.30 29.16
CA ARG A 631 15.12 -9.91 28.05
C ARG A 631 14.36 -9.80 26.72
N VAL A 632 13.26 -9.08 26.74
CA VAL A 632 12.35 -8.93 25.60
C VAL A 632 12.12 -7.45 25.33
N ILE A 633 12.12 -7.09 24.05
CA ILE A 633 11.65 -5.79 23.57
C ILE A 633 10.36 -6.03 22.83
N SER A 634 9.32 -5.28 23.17
CA SER A 634 7.99 -5.42 22.60
C SER A 634 7.44 -4.09 22.08
N GLY A 635 6.70 -4.15 20.99
CA GLY A 635 6.07 -3.00 20.35
C GLY A 635 4.82 -3.40 19.59
N SER A 636 4.30 -2.49 18.76
CA SER A 636 3.12 -2.72 17.92
C SER A 636 3.44 -2.41 16.47
N VAL A 637 2.98 -3.27 15.54
CA VAL A 637 3.18 -3.11 14.10
C VAL A 637 1.83 -3.03 13.40
N GLU A 638 1.75 -2.20 12.36
CA GLU A 638 0.56 -2.02 11.51
C GLU A 638 0.66 -2.77 10.18
N HIS A 639 1.88 -3.21 9.84
CA HIS A 639 2.19 -3.97 8.63
C HIS A 639 3.10 -5.15 8.99
N LEU A 640 3.12 -6.18 8.14
CA LEU A 640 3.94 -7.37 8.33
C LEU A 640 5.27 -7.20 7.58
N ASP A 641 6.13 -6.33 8.10
CA ASP A 641 7.44 -6.01 7.55
C ASP A 641 8.56 -6.87 8.16
N ALA A 642 9.77 -6.72 7.62
CA ALA A 642 10.98 -7.22 8.26
C ALA A 642 11.28 -6.38 9.50
N ILE A 643 11.55 -7.03 10.62
CA ILE A 643 11.80 -6.40 11.91
C ILE A 643 13.05 -6.92 12.57
N ALA A 644 13.69 -6.07 13.39
CA ALA A 644 14.86 -6.44 14.19
C ALA A 644 14.97 -5.59 15.46
N ILE A 645 15.81 -6.03 16.39
CA ILE A 645 16.34 -5.16 17.45
C ILE A 645 17.61 -4.51 16.93
N LEU A 646 17.62 -3.18 16.93
CA LEU A 646 18.85 -2.40 16.73
C LEU A 646 19.24 -1.68 18.02
N GLU A 647 20.53 -1.48 18.17
CA GLU A 647 21.10 -0.62 19.19
C GLU A 647 21.46 0.74 18.58
N ASP A 648 20.90 1.80 19.15
CA ASP A 648 21.18 3.17 18.74
C ASP A 648 22.08 3.85 19.78
N LYS A 649 23.34 4.09 19.39
CA LYS A 649 24.33 4.84 20.20
C LYS A 649 24.67 6.21 19.61
N ILE A 650 24.02 6.55 18.49
CA ILE A 650 24.34 7.76 17.75
C ILE A 650 23.63 8.93 18.44
N GLN A 651 24.40 9.92 18.82
CA GLN A 651 23.83 11.15 19.35
C GLN A 651 23.18 11.95 18.21
N PRO A 652 22.02 12.58 18.43
CA PRO A 652 21.43 13.47 17.44
C PRO A 652 22.32 14.71 17.21
N ASP A 653 22.31 15.22 15.99
CA ASP A 653 23.14 16.31 15.54
C ASP A 653 22.39 17.65 15.54
N ILE A 654 23.06 18.72 15.97
CA ILE A 654 22.62 20.11 15.75
C ILE A 654 23.39 20.63 14.54
N ILE A 655 22.73 20.65 13.39
CA ILE A 655 23.35 20.97 12.08
C ILE A 655 23.64 22.45 11.93
N SER A 656 22.72 23.31 12.38
CA SER A 656 22.88 24.76 12.33
C SER A 656 21.97 25.46 13.34
N MET A 657 22.44 26.60 13.84
CA MET A 657 21.68 27.47 14.74
C MET A 657 21.73 28.91 14.22
N HIS A 658 20.59 29.57 14.24
CA HIS A 658 20.46 31.02 14.08
C HIS A 658 19.62 31.55 15.25
N PRO A 659 20.14 32.47 16.08
CA PRO A 659 21.48 33.07 16.04
C PRO A 659 22.59 32.04 16.22
N GLY A 660 23.76 32.31 15.63
CA GLY A 660 24.97 31.48 15.76
C GLY A 660 25.83 31.94 16.92
N ASN A 661 26.72 31.03 17.39
CA ASN A 661 27.63 31.32 18.49
C ASN A 661 28.58 32.48 18.15
N ASN A 662 28.76 33.43 19.09
CA ASN A 662 29.50 34.70 18.95
C ASN A 662 28.96 35.62 17.85
N GLY A 663 27.72 35.37 17.34
CA GLY A 663 27.07 36.22 16.35
C GLY A 663 26.72 37.59 16.92
N LYS A 664 26.61 38.58 16.01
CA LYS A 664 26.18 39.93 16.37
C LYS A 664 25.00 40.35 15.48
N TYR A 665 23.91 40.74 16.07
CA TYR A 665 22.64 40.97 15.38
C TYR A 665 22.03 42.33 15.76
N PRO A 666 21.52 43.08 14.78
CA PRO A 666 20.69 44.26 15.10
C PRO A 666 19.40 43.82 15.80
N SER A 667 18.99 44.52 16.85
CA SER A 667 17.81 44.18 17.66
C SER A 667 16.52 44.05 16.85
N LEU A 668 16.35 44.89 15.83
CA LEU A 668 15.14 44.93 14.97
C LEU A 668 15.17 43.89 13.84
N GLU A 669 16.34 43.34 13.53
CA GLU A 669 16.50 42.34 12.45
C GLU A 669 16.42 40.90 12.95
N LEU A 670 16.81 40.66 14.21
CA LEU A 670 16.69 39.36 14.82
C LEU A 670 15.24 39.12 15.29
N ASN A 671 14.46 38.49 14.44
CA ASN A 671 13.02 38.29 14.67
C ASN A 671 12.64 36.81 14.86
N GLN A 672 13.56 35.87 14.56
CA GLN A 672 13.30 34.45 14.65
C GLN A 672 14.56 33.68 15.02
N PHE A 673 14.42 32.66 15.87
CA PHE A 673 15.42 31.60 16.04
C PHE A 673 15.05 30.45 15.12
N ARG A 674 16.07 29.88 14.48
CA ARG A 674 15.90 28.73 13.57
C ARG A 674 17.05 27.76 13.76
N ILE A 675 16.71 26.52 14.12
CA ILE A 675 17.69 25.48 14.45
C ILE A 675 17.37 24.25 13.61
N ARG A 676 18.35 23.80 12.84
CA ARG A 676 18.24 22.56 12.07
C ARG A 676 18.95 21.44 12.83
N ILE A 677 18.23 20.35 13.01
CA ILE A 677 18.71 19.17 13.72
C ILE A 677 18.62 17.95 12.80
N ASP A 678 19.33 16.87 13.14
CA ASP A 678 19.23 15.60 12.43
C ASP A 678 19.43 14.44 13.41
N ASP A 679 18.88 13.31 13.08
CA ASP A 679 19.14 12.03 13.70
C ASP A 679 19.13 10.94 12.62
N LYS A 680 20.04 9.96 12.76
CA LYS A 680 20.32 9.00 11.69
C LYS A 680 19.53 7.70 11.81
N LEU A 681 18.96 7.38 12.97
CA LEU A 681 18.34 6.09 13.19
C LEU A 681 16.98 6.16 13.89
N SER A 682 16.93 6.54 15.18
CA SER A 682 15.67 6.52 15.95
C SER A 682 14.78 7.72 15.70
N GLY A 683 15.34 8.83 15.19
CA GLY A 683 14.61 10.05 14.92
C GLY A 683 14.12 10.77 16.18
N PHE A 684 13.33 11.81 16.01
CA PHE A 684 12.73 12.59 17.10
C PHE A 684 11.26 12.28 17.26
N LYS A 685 10.81 12.20 18.49
CA LYS A 685 9.37 12.19 18.77
C LYS A 685 8.79 13.58 18.51
N ALA A 686 7.66 13.64 17.83
CA ALA A 686 7.01 14.91 17.52
C ALA A 686 6.20 15.44 18.72
N ASP A 687 6.86 15.59 19.88
CA ASP A 687 6.35 16.20 21.09
C ASP A 687 7.46 16.96 21.84
N GLU A 688 7.10 17.67 22.88
CA GLU A 688 8.00 18.53 23.64
C GLU A 688 9.05 17.76 24.48
N SER A 689 8.89 16.44 24.65
CA SER A 689 9.87 15.63 25.40
C SER A 689 11.20 15.46 24.68
N SER A 690 11.24 15.69 23.37
CA SER A 690 12.47 15.60 22.56
C SER A 690 13.34 16.84 22.63
N PHE A 691 12.85 17.97 23.11
CA PHE A 691 13.58 19.23 22.99
C PHE A 691 13.43 20.11 24.22
N GLU A 692 14.51 20.75 24.65
CA GLU A 692 14.51 21.79 25.67
C GLU A 692 15.28 23.00 25.11
N LEU A 693 14.58 24.12 24.91
CA LEU A 693 15.15 25.35 24.40
C LEU A 693 14.93 26.46 25.43
N SER A 694 16.00 27.17 25.80
CA SER A 694 15.94 28.32 26.71
C SER A 694 16.77 29.49 26.19
N LEU A 695 16.35 30.69 26.54
CA LEU A 695 17.06 31.95 26.32
C LEU A 695 17.21 32.64 27.65
N ASP A 696 18.44 33.06 28.03
CA ASP A 696 18.75 33.72 29.29
C ASP A 696 18.16 32.98 30.51
N ASN A 697 18.27 31.64 30.51
CA ASN A 697 17.70 30.71 31.49
C ASN A 697 16.14 30.69 31.55
N GLN A 698 15.45 31.31 30.60
CA GLN A 698 13.99 31.23 30.50
C GLN A 698 13.61 30.22 29.42
N PRO A 699 12.73 29.23 29.70
CA PRO A 699 12.25 28.28 28.69
C PRO A 699 11.47 29.00 27.61
N LEU A 700 11.66 28.57 26.36
CA LEU A 700 10.95 29.09 25.20
C LEU A 700 9.87 28.12 24.73
N ILE A 701 8.72 28.63 24.31
CA ILE A 701 7.64 27.88 23.66
C ILE A 701 7.90 27.91 22.15
N TYR A 702 8.57 26.88 21.64
CA TYR A 702 9.05 26.78 20.27
C TYR A 702 8.12 25.92 19.40
N ALA A 703 8.21 26.10 18.08
CA ALA A 703 7.62 25.20 17.09
C ALA A 703 8.65 24.16 16.62
N TYR A 704 8.19 22.93 16.31
CA TYR A 704 8.98 21.91 15.66
C TYR A 704 8.29 21.43 14.39
N GLN A 705 9.06 21.29 13.30
CA GLN A 705 8.61 20.79 12.01
C GLN A 705 9.29 19.44 11.72
N PRO A 706 8.62 18.30 11.95
CA PRO A 706 9.23 16.98 11.94
C PRO A 706 9.87 16.59 10.60
N LYS A 707 9.21 16.88 9.48
CA LYS A 707 9.72 16.53 8.14
C LYS A 707 10.88 17.39 7.67
N LEU A 708 11.02 18.59 8.17
CA LEU A 708 12.16 19.48 7.92
C LEU A 708 13.25 19.34 8.98
N LYS A 709 12.94 18.69 10.11
CA LYS A 709 13.81 18.60 11.29
C LYS A 709 14.30 19.98 11.76
N VAL A 710 13.35 20.93 11.86
CA VAL A 710 13.61 22.33 12.23
C VAL A 710 12.83 22.72 13.46
N ILE A 711 13.54 23.24 14.48
CA ILE A 711 12.98 23.93 15.62
C ILE A 711 13.00 25.41 15.30
N SER A 712 11.92 26.14 15.57
CA SER A 712 11.81 27.60 15.36
C SER A 712 11.11 28.30 16.52
N TYR A 713 11.52 29.52 16.78
CA TYR A 713 10.88 30.41 17.75
C TYR A 713 10.81 31.83 17.20
N ASP A 714 9.59 32.35 17.02
CA ASP A 714 9.37 33.70 16.58
C ASP A 714 9.43 34.65 17.78
N LEU A 715 10.34 35.63 17.74
CA LEU A 715 10.49 36.64 18.78
C LEU A 715 9.26 37.57 18.78
N ARG A 716 8.56 37.62 19.89
CA ARG A 716 7.37 38.48 20.07
C ARG A 716 7.71 39.92 20.26
N ARG A 717 8.90 40.20 20.75
CA ARG A 717 9.46 41.57 20.96
C ARG A 717 10.94 41.52 20.64
N PRO A 718 11.52 42.61 20.16
CA PRO A 718 12.96 42.71 20.00
C PRO A 718 13.68 42.40 21.33
N LEU A 719 14.79 41.71 21.26
CA LEU A 719 15.63 41.46 22.43
C LEU A 719 16.31 42.74 22.90
N SER A 720 16.61 42.81 24.19
CA SER A 720 17.39 43.88 24.78
C SER A 720 18.78 43.98 24.16
N ILE A 721 19.36 45.15 24.13
CA ILE A 721 20.78 45.29 23.73
C ILE A 721 21.68 44.66 24.80
N GLY A 722 22.59 43.79 24.37
CA GLY A 722 23.51 43.11 25.28
C GLY A 722 23.87 41.72 24.78
N ASN A 723 24.52 40.95 25.67
CA ASN A 723 24.83 39.54 25.45
C ASN A 723 23.64 38.68 25.88
N HIS A 724 23.35 37.69 25.08
CA HIS A 724 22.30 36.70 25.32
C HIS A 724 22.86 35.28 25.28
N TYR A 725 22.29 34.41 26.09
CA TYR A 725 22.70 33.03 26.22
C TYR A 725 21.54 32.11 25.83
N MET A 726 21.76 31.25 24.84
CA MET A 726 20.75 30.26 24.40
C MET A 726 21.29 28.86 24.62
N GLN A 727 20.46 27.99 25.24
CA GLN A 727 20.76 26.58 25.44
C GLN A 727 19.71 25.73 24.72
N LEU A 728 20.18 24.72 23.97
CA LEU A 728 19.33 23.71 23.35
C LEU A 728 19.80 22.32 23.76
N THR A 729 18.89 21.52 24.26
CA THR A 729 19.06 20.07 24.43
C THR A 729 18.10 19.36 23.51
N ILE A 730 18.60 18.41 22.70
CA ILE A 730 17.81 17.55 21.85
C ILE A 730 17.98 16.09 22.26
N ARG A 731 16.86 15.30 22.23
CA ARG A 731 16.83 13.88 22.55
C ARG A 731 16.15 13.11 21.44
N ASP A 732 16.82 12.06 20.95
CA ASP A 732 16.20 11.11 20.00
C ASP A 732 15.24 10.13 20.72
N GLN A 733 14.56 9.27 19.96
CA GLN A 733 13.62 8.30 20.53
C GLN A 733 14.31 7.13 21.25
N ALA A 734 15.58 6.89 20.98
CA ALA A 734 16.39 5.91 21.74
C ALA A 734 16.95 6.47 23.05
N GLY A 735 16.80 7.78 23.29
CA GLY A 735 17.27 8.49 24.49
C GLY A 735 18.74 8.92 24.41
N ASN A 736 19.35 9.03 23.21
CA ASN A 736 20.61 9.74 23.05
C ASN A 736 20.34 11.23 23.08
N GLN A 737 21.31 12.00 23.58
CA GLN A 737 21.13 13.41 23.87
C GLN A 737 22.34 14.23 23.42
N THR A 738 22.06 15.39 22.83
CA THR A 738 23.06 16.43 22.54
C THR A 738 22.62 17.74 23.15
N THR A 739 23.54 18.44 23.81
CA THR A 739 23.31 19.78 24.36
C THR A 739 24.28 20.75 23.72
N ASN A 740 23.80 21.89 23.26
CA ASN A 740 24.61 22.98 22.76
C ASN A 740 24.23 24.28 23.44
N ASN A 741 25.25 25.06 23.81
CA ASN A 741 25.14 26.35 24.44
C ASN A 741 25.82 27.38 23.54
N ILE A 742 25.12 28.45 23.22
CA ILE A 742 25.66 29.56 22.43
C ILE A 742 25.47 30.87 23.14
N GLU A 743 26.43 31.78 22.93
CA GLU A 743 26.36 33.18 23.32
C GLU A 743 26.32 34.04 22.05
N PHE A 744 25.51 35.07 22.05
CA PHE A 744 25.41 36.01 20.94
C PHE A 744 25.09 37.42 21.47
N LYS A 745 25.42 38.44 20.69
CA LYS A 745 25.22 39.84 21.07
C LYS A 745 24.17 40.51 20.22
N VAL A 746 23.26 41.24 20.87
CA VAL A 746 22.26 42.12 20.22
C VAL A 746 22.72 43.56 20.41
N TYR A 747 22.64 44.40 19.34
CA TYR A 747 23.03 45.81 19.33
C TYR A 747 22.00 46.68 18.60
#